data_be28b81f7be209e165be6ea07bf63e6f
#
_entry.id   be28b81f7be209e165be6ea07bf63e6f
#
_cell.length_a   1.000
_cell.length_b   1.000
_cell.length_c   1.000
_cell.angle_alpha   90.00
_cell.angle_beta   90.00
_cell.angle_gamma   90.00
#
_symmetry.space_group_name_H-M   'P 1'
#
loop_
_entity.id
_entity.type
_entity.pdbx_description
1 polymer ?
#
loop_
_entity_poly.entity_id
_entity_poly.type
_entity_poly.pdbx_seq_one_letter_code
_entity_poly.pdbx_strand_id
1 'polypeptide(L)'
;MFCYQRSFGLPTEAVTKEQFRALITAPETFRKVKEAREALAKGDKTTYDNRKKSLPFVIFIATYDESDKVFENKQTGKKTTKRGTWRNQKHCRLNGLCVIDFDHVDEVNPNENSKRSLRDIWDEAYARLSEEDKKRILFVYVTPSGHGLKVVFMADANVGNLIDNQMVFSKKLGLNPDESCKDASRGAFLTTSEDIIFIDEERLISYQDDAFGEKYDAEYHQGKNSPSPQPYPIEGEGDHAASSPMTNKPDGSPPPRGRCPQDREGLYHGVPYSKIVEAWLGDKKVEPGDRHRTSLVLADHLRYITDNDAVLIEQILRQTPFVQEIIDERNEDVAATVKSAQGYEFLKGVPKRMKEALIAAGVEKTVKSQLSTVNPEDVYGVLPLDVWAEELTEMAKHYPCMKELFLNVHPHKLPAVWFSSGALFGTLMTRAFYHFWYEPEIVRRLNYCIFIIGDPGAGKNIVEKFYKKIADPMIQADKCLIDEVNRYKEGRTERTTSTKAQKGDALKRPVVGIRVHPARTATGEFIRHMNAAVETVQGQPLNLHMFSFDAELDNVTKQNKGGDWKDREILELKAFHNEEDGQMYANQESVTGMFNVFWNFIYTGTPYALHRKVNQRNFGTGMSTRLAVIPLPAKGLAKRHQQVNPDANEELKTWAYRLDKVEGELPIEPLNDETYDWQSSRLEIAEFNDDKADRTLLKRIPYYGIGISLPFILMRHWDEWQEKKTLTMDERDKQLCRLAMEIQYKCQQFFFGEMAFNYYADQNKEFVVRKRSTRYSECFRKLPDEFKTQQFIDVFGCSQQAASRAIIRFQEDGMVKKVKYGLYKKVVSELP
;
A
#
# COMPACT_ATOMS: atom_id res chain seq x y z
N MET A 1 22.53 -33.38 -1.31
CA MET A 1 22.06 -33.77 0.05
C MET A 1 21.22 -32.63 0.63
N PHE A 2 20.06 -32.86 1.25
CA PHE A 2 19.19 -31.83 1.84
C PHE A 2 18.92 -32.14 3.32
N CYS A 3 18.30 -31.18 4.05
CA CYS A 3 18.17 -31.34 5.49
C CYS A 3 16.70 -31.28 5.98
N TYR A 4 16.50 -31.85 7.17
CA TYR A 4 15.24 -31.90 7.91
C TYR A 4 15.36 -31.08 9.19
N GLN A 5 14.31 -30.42 9.59
CA GLN A 5 14.22 -29.71 10.86
C GLN A 5 13.01 -30.20 11.67
N ARG A 6 13.26 -30.86 12.79
CA ARG A 6 12.22 -31.46 13.64
C ARG A 6 11.31 -30.40 14.27
N SER A 7 11.86 -29.24 14.54
CA SER A 7 11.15 -28.10 15.10
C SER A 7 11.92 -26.80 14.79
N PHE A 8 11.25 -25.69 14.60
CA PHE A 8 11.86 -24.37 14.32
C PHE A 8 12.88 -23.90 15.37
N GLY A 9 12.89 -24.49 16.56
CA GLY A 9 13.85 -24.22 17.64
C GLY A 9 15.05 -25.16 17.70
N LEU A 10 15.12 -26.17 16.82
CA LEU A 10 16.20 -27.18 16.80
C LEU A 10 17.12 -26.99 15.58
N PRO A 11 18.39 -27.47 15.64
CA PRO A 11 19.27 -27.55 14.48
C PRO A 11 18.66 -28.38 13.36
N THR A 12 19.16 -28.23 12.16
CA THR A 12 18.85 -29.10 11.01
C THR A 12 19.70 -30.35 11.03
N GLU A 13 19.16 -31.42 10.47
CA GLU A 13 19.85 -32.73 10.33
C GLU A 13 19.80 -33.14 8.86
N ALA A 14 20.84 -33.78 8.35
CA ALA A 14 20.84 -34.38 7.02
C ALA A 14 19.79 -35.51 6.94
N VAL A 15 19.11 -35.64 5.81
CA VAL A 15 18.03 -36.60 5.62
C VAL A 15 18.57 -37.86 4.92
N THR A 16 18.35 -39.06 5.51
CA THR A 16 18.57 -40.33 4.79
C THR A 16 17.32 -40.73 4.02
N LYS A 17 17.48 -41.68 3.08
CA LYS A 17 16.38 -42.22 2.27
C LYS A 17 15.28 -42.85 3.15
N GLU A 18 15.70 -43.63 4.15
CA GLU A 18 14.81 -44.29 5.09
C GLU A 18 14.03 -43.25 5.96
N GLN A 19 14.71 -42.22 6.42
CA GLN A 19 14.09 -41.13 7.17
C GLN A 19 13.07 -40.37 6.33
N PHE A 20 13.41 -40.04 5.09
CA PHE A 20 12.51 -39.35 4.17
C PHE A 20 11.25 -40.19 3.92
N ARG A 21 11.42 -41.49 3.59
CA ARG A 21 10.27 -42.41 3.43
C ARG A 21 9.40 -42.45 4.69
N ALA A 22 10.03 -42.61 5.85
CA ALA A 22 9.30 -42.63 7.13
C ALA A 22 8.47 -41.36 7.37
N LEU A 23 8.97 -40.20 7.00
CA LEU A 23 8.27 -38.93 7.19
C LEU A 23 7.01 -38.82 6.32
N ILE A 24 7.04 -39.24 5.06
CA ILE A 24 5.91 -39.17 4.12
C ILE A 24 4.89 -40.30 4.27
N THR A 25 5.30 -41.44 4.85
CA THR A 25 4.42 -42.61 5.07
C THR A 25 3.91 -42.70 6.51
N ALA A 26 4.37 -41.87 7.43
CA ALA A 26 3.94 -41.87 8.82
C ALA A 26 2.43 -41.66 8.96
N PRO A 27 1.70 -42.53 9.67
CA PRO A 27 0.25 -42.36 9.92
C PRO A 27 -0.09 -40.99 10.55
N GLU A 28 0.82 -40.47 11.35
CA GLU A 28 0.68 -39.12 11.95
C GLU A 28 0.71 -37.99 10.89
N THR A 29 1.54 -38.11 9.85
CA THR A 29 1.57 -37.15 8.73
C THR A 29 0.22 -37.16 8.00
N PHE A 30 -0.32 -38.33 7.71
CA PHE A 30 -1.65 -38.50 7.09
C PHE A 30 -2.75 -37.83 7.93
N ARG A 31 -2.77 -38.11 9.24
CA ARG A 31 -3.74 -37.52 10.16
C ARG A 31 -3.64 -36.01 10.17
N LYS A 32 -2.44 -35.43 10.27
CA LYS A 32 -2.20 -33.98 10.32
C LYS A 32 -2.58 -33.28 9.04
N VAL A 33 -2.26 -33.86 7.87
CA VAL A 33 -2.66 -33.31 6.56
C VAL A 33 -4.18 -33.34 6.42
N LYS A 34 -4.84 -34.43 6.79
CA LYS A 34 -6.30 -34.55 6.77
C LYS A 34 -6.96 -33.51 7.68
N GLU A 35 -6.51 -33.38 8.94
CA GLU A 35 -7.01 -32.39 9.89
C GLU A 35 -6.79 -30.95 9.39
N ALA A 36 -5.65 -30.66 8.75
CA ALA A 36 -5.36 -29.37 8.15
C ALA A 36 -6.35 -29.03 7.02
N ARG A 37 -6.59 -29.98 6.09
CA ARG A 37 -7.55 -29.79 4.99
C ARG A 37 -8.99 -29.65 5.49
N GLU A 38 -9.39 -30.43 6.49
CA GLU A 38 -10.72 -30.30 7.10
C GLU A 38 -10.90 -28.94 7.80
N ALA A 39 -9.87 -28.43 8.48
CA ALA A 39 -9.89 -27.11 9.10
C ALA A 39 -9.99 -25.99 8.03
N LEU A 40 -9.23 -26.12 6.93
CA LEU A 40 -9.26 -25.19 5.82
C LEU A 40 -10.65 -25.14 5.15
N ALA A 41 -11.24 -26.32 4.90
CA ALA A 41 -12.59 -26.44 4.34
C ALA A 41 -13.68 -25.85 5.24
N LYS A 42 -13.46 -25.81 6.54
CA LYS A 42 -14.34 -25.17 7.54
C LYS A 42 -14.06 -23.67 7.74
N GLY A 43 -13.05 -23.10 7.08
CA GLY A 43 -12.61 -21.72 7.26
C GLY A 43 -11.83 -21.46 8.56
N ASP A 44 -11.45 -22.50 9.31
CA ASP A 44 -10.66 -22.37 10.55
C ASP A 44 -9.16 -22.28 10.22
N LYS A 45 -8.75 -21.07 9.89
CA LYS A 45 -7.36 -20.75 9.54
C LYS A 45 -6.38 -21.01 10.69
N THR A 46 -6.82 -20.81 11.94
CA THR A 46 -5.95 -20.99 13.10
C THR A 46 -5.58 -22.47 13.29
N THR A 47 -6.55 -23.34 13.24
CA THR A 47 -6.33 -24.79 13.32
C THR A 47 -5.53 -25.29 12.11
N TYR A 48 -5.85 -24.80 10.90
CA TYR A 48 -5.06 -25.11 9.70
C TYR A 48 -3.58 -24.76 9.86
N ASP A 49 -3.27 -23.52 10.26
CA ASP A 49 -1.89 -23.04 10.44
C ASP A 49 -1.14 -23.85 11.51
N ASN A 50 -1.80 -24.20 12.60
CA ASN A 50 -1.19 -25.01 13.67
C ASN A 50 -0.91 -26.44 13.20
N ARG A 51 -1.82 -27.06 12.46
CA ARG A 51 -1.62 -28.40 11.88
C ARG A 51 -0.53 -28.40 10.83
N LYS A 52 -0.55 -27.43 9.92
CA LYS A 52 0.50 -27.26 8.90
C LYS A 52 1.88 -27.09 9.53
N LYS A 53 2.03 -26.25 10.57
CA LYS A 53 3.31 -26.05 11.28
C LYS A 53 3.79 -27.28 12.05
N SER A 54 2.93 -28.25 12.31
CA SER A 54 3.28 -29.51 12.96
C SER A 54 3.67 -30.64 12.00
N LEU A 55 3.60 -30.40 10.66
CA LEU A 55 4.04 -31.34 9.64
C LEU A 55 5.57 -31.41 9.58
N PRO A 56 6.13 -32.50 9.05
CA PRO A 56 7.55 -32.59 8.78
C PRO A 56 8.03 -31.44 7.88
N PHE A 57 9.14 -30.82 8.25
CA PHE A 57 9.66 -29.63 7.58
C PHE A 57 11.07 -29.89 7.05
N VAL A 58 11.23 -29.81 5.73
CA VAL A 58 12.49 -30.08 5.02
C VAL A 58 12.98 -28.84 4.27
N ILE A 59 14.28 -28.76 4.09
CA ILE A 59 14.93 -27.71 3.29
C ILE A 59 15.68 -28.43 2.16
N PHE A 60 15.10 -28.44 0.95
CA PHE A 60 15.67 -29.13 -0.20
C PHE A 60 16.89 -28.41 -0.77
N ILE A 61 16.92 -27.07 -0.71
CA ILE A 61 17.82 -26.23 -1.49
C ILE A 61 19.19 -26.00 -0.84
N ALA A 62 19.32 -26.29 0.45
CA ALA A 62 20.57 -26.05 1.17
C ALA A 62 20.74 -26.93 2.40
N THR A 63 21.99 -27.10 2.82
CA THR A 63 22.42 -27.47 4.16
C THR A 63 23.01 -26.26 4.89
N TYR A 64 23.44 -26.40 6.13
CA TYR A 64 23.95 -25.27 6.93
C TYR A 64 25.20 -25.65 7.68
N ASP A 65 26.17 -24.71 7.69
CA ASP A 65 27.36 -24.85 8.51
C ASP A 65 27.00 -24.67 10.00
N GLU A 66 27.84 -25.25 10.87
CA GLU A 66 27.70 -25.04 12.32
C GLU A 66 27.90 -23.57 12.68
N SER A 67 26.98 -23.04 13.43
CA SER A 67 27.02 -21.67 13.90
C SER A 67 26.46 -21.55 15.32
N ASP A 68 26.79 -20.45 15.98
CA ASP A 68 26.31 -20.18 17.35
C ASP A 68 24.97 -19.43 17.30
N LYS A 69 23.97 -19.93 18.04
CA LYS A 69 22.68 -19.29 18.22
C LYS A 69 22.42 -18.96 19.68
N VAL A 70 22.11 -17.69 19.93
CA VAL A 70 21.79 -17.19 21.27
C VAL A 70 20.29 -17.36 21.52
N PHE A 71 19.97 -18.06 22.62
CA PHE A 71 18.62 -18.19 23.14
C PHE A 71 18.47 -17.34 24.39
N GLU A 72 17.50 -16.48 24.42
CA GLU A 72 17.15 -15.68 25.60
C GLU A 72 15.88 -16.22 26.25
N ASN A 73 16.00 -16.61 27.53
CA ASN A 73 14.82 -17.00 28.29
C ASN A 73 14.00 -15.74 28.61
N LYS A 74 12.81 -15.65 28.05
CA LYS A 74 11.95 -14.47 28.17
C LYS A 74 11.49 -14.17 29.61
N GLN A 75 11.53 -15.16 30.51
CA GLN A 75 11.13 -14.98 31.90
C GLN A 75 12.30 -14.56 32.80
N THR A 76 13.51 -15.03 32.51
CA THR A 76 14.68 -14.82 33.37
C THR A 76 15.74 -13.88 32.76
N GLY A 77 15.62 -13.51 31.50
CA GLY A 77 16.60 -12.73 30.74
C GLY A 77 17.93 -13.47 30.50
N LYS A 78 18.07 -14.72 30.96
CA LYS A 78 19.32 -15.48 30.82
C LYS A 78 19.54 -15.87 29.38
N LYS A 79 20.71 -15.49 28.84
CA LYS A 79 21.17 -15.85 27.49
C LYS A 79 21.98 -17.14 27.55
N THR A 80 21.68 -18.05 26.64
CA THR A 80 22.38 -19.31 26.47
C THR A 80 22.76 -19.47 24.99
N THR A 81 24.02 -19.66 24.71
CA THR A 81 24.51 -19.93 23.35
C THR A 81 24.58 -21.42 23.11
N LYS A 82 24.04 -21.88 21.99
CA LYS A 82 24.13 -23.26 21.52
C LYS A 82 24.72 -23.32 20.13
N ARG A 83 25.68 -24.17 19.92
CA ARG A 83 26.32 -24.47 18.65
C ARG A 83 25.53 -25.57 17.91
N GLY A 84 25.40 -25.44 16.61
CA GLY A 84 24.72 -26.42 15.77
C GLY A 84 24.49 -25.93 14.34
N THR A 85 23.93 -26.78 13.50
CA THR A 85 23.57 -26.50 12.11
C THR A 85 22.24 -25.75 12.02
N TRP A 86 22.26 -24.48 12.41
CA TRP A 86 21.04 -23.65 12.46
C TRP A 86 20.62 -23.20 11.07
N ARG A 87 19.33 -23.30 10.78
CA ARG A 87 18.72 -22.76 9.58
C ARG A 87 18.89 -21.22 9.54
N ASN A 88 19.93 -20.76 8.88
CA ASN A 88 20.28 -19.35 8.76
C ASN A 88 20.94 -19.10 7.40
N GLN A 89 20.39 -18.21 6.60
CA GLN A 89 20.88 -17.90 5.26
C GLN A 89 22.37 -17.49 5.24
N LYS A 90 22.89 -16.87 6.30
CA LYS A 90 24.31 -16.52 6.40
C LYS A 90 25.26 -17.70 6.47
N HIS A 91 24.76 -18.88 6.74
CA HIS A 91 25.52 -20.12 6.91
C HIS A 91 24.99 -21.24 6.01
N CYS A 92 24.24 -20.89 4.95
CA CYS A 92 23.72 -21.87 4.02
C CYS A 92 24.83 -22.38 3.09
N ARG A 93 24.68 -23.63 2.67
CA ARG A 93 25.44 -24.29 1.59
C ARG A 93 24.44 -24.79 0.59
N LEU A 94 24.37 -24.13 -0.55
CA LEU A 94 23.47 -24.51 -1.64
C LEU A 94 23.92 -25.82 -2.24
N ASN A 95 22.98 -26.71 -2.54
CA ASN A 95 23.25 -28.03 -3.07
C ASN A 95 22.86 -28.20 -4.55
N GLY A 96 22.49 -27.12 -5.22
CA GLY A 96 22.06 -27.12 -6.60
C GLY A 96 20.63 -27.62 -6.82
N LEU A 97 19.85 -27.87 -5.76
CA LEU A 97 18.40 -28.06 -5.88
C LEU A 97 17.67 -26.74 -5.85
N CYS A 98 16.60 -26.63 -6.60
CA CYS A 98 15.70 -25.50 -6.60
C CYS A 98 14.28 -25.96 -6.30
N VAL A 99 13.49 -25.13 -5.61
CA VAL A 99 12.10 -25.43 -5.24
C VAL A 99 11.20 -24.31 -5.73
N ILE A 100 10.12 -24.66 -6.42
CA ILE A 100 9.04 -23.73 -6.77
C ILE A 100 7.79 -24.13 -6.01
N ASP A 101 7.09 -23.13 -5.48
CA ASP A 101 5.77 -23.25 -4.87
C ASP A 101 4.73 -22.61 -5.79
N PHE A 102 3.70 -23.34 -6.14
CA PHE A 102 2.57 -22.85 -6.93
C PHE A 102 1.32 -22.93 -6.05
N ASP A 103 0.92 -21.81 -5.49
CA ASP A 103 -0.29 -21.72 -4.64
C ASP A 103 -1.55 -21.52 -5.48
N HIS A 104 -2.67 -22.12 -5.04
CA HIS A 104 -4.01 -21.91 -5.60
C HIS A 104 -4.12 -22.17 -7.11
N VAL A 105 -3.42 -23.19 -7.63
CA VAL A 105 -3.44 -23.55 -9.06
C VAL A 105 -4.75 -24.21 -9.52
N ASP A 106 -5.57 -24.69 -8.59
CA ASP A 106 -6.89 -25.29 -8.83
C ASP A 106 -8.04 -24.25 -8.77
N GLU A 107 -7.75 -22.96 -8.55
CA GLU A 107 -8.76 -21.91 -8.63
C GLU A 107 -9.22 -21.78 -10.08
N VAL A 108 -10.51 -22.06 -10.25
CA VAL A 108 -11.19 -22.18 -11.53
C VAL A 108 -11.12 -20.88 -12.32
N ASN A 109 -10.78 -20.99 -13.60
CA ASN A 109 -11.13 -19.97 -14.58
C ASN A 109 -12.67 -19.81 -14.58
N PRO A 110 -13.23 -18.58 -14.39
CA PRO A 110 -14.69 -18.39 -14.23
C PRO A 110 -15.56 -18.94 -15.39
N ASN A 111 -14.92 -19.33 -16.47
CA ASN A 111 -15.57 -19.84 -17.68
C ASN A 111 -15.57 -21.39 -17.82
N GLU A 112 -14.98 -22.12 -16.90
CA GLU A 112 -14.96 -23.59 -16.94
C GLU A 112 -15.72 -24.15 -15.73
N ASN A 113 -16.83 -24.87 -16.01
CA ASN A 113 -17.70 -25.45 -15.00
C ASN A 113 -17.15 -26.73 -14.30
N SER A 114 -15.90 -27.10 -14.49
CA SER A 114 -15.28 -28.27 -13.85
C SER A 114 -14.01 -27.90 -13.11
N LYS A 115 -13.91 -28.25 -11.83
CA LYS A 115 -12.66 -28.22 -11.08
C LYS A 115 -11.69 -29.20 -11.75
N ARG A 116 -10.59 -28.66 -12.30
CA ARG A 116 -9.49 -29.49 -12.79
C ARG A 116 -8.77 -30.12 -11.60
N SER A 117 -8.36 -31.38 -11.72
CA SER A 117 -7.49 -31.98 -10.70
C SER A 117 -6.10 -31.36 -10.76
N LEU A 118 -5.41 -31.24 -9.61
CA LEU A 118 -4.03 -30.76 -9.58
C LEU A 118 -3.10 -31.63 -10.43
N ARG A 119 -3.45 -32.89 -10.61
CA ARG A 119 -2.70 -33.81 -11.44
C ARG A 119 -2.85 -33.48 -12.93
N ASP A 120 -4.06 -33.19 -13.39
CA ASP A 120 -4.30 -32.77 -14.77
C ASP A 120 -3.59 -31.45 -15.10
N ILE A 121 -3.58 -30.51 -14.15
CA ILE A 121 -2.86 -29.23 -14.28
C ILE A 121 -1.35 -29.48 -14.38
N TRP A 122 -0.84 -30.38 -13.56
CA TRP A 122 0.56 -30.79 -13.63
C TRP A 122 0.91 -31.49 -14.95
N ASP A 123 0.10 -32.43 -15.41
CA ASP A 123 0.34 -33.19 -16.63
C ASP A 123 0.39 -32.27 -17.87
N GLU A 124 -0.47 -31.25 -17.93
CA GLU A 124 -0.42 -30.23 -18.96
C GLU A 124 0.83 -29.35 -18.87
N ALA A 125 1.21 -28.91 -17.67
CA ALA A 125 2.41 -28.13 -17.45
C ALA A 125 3.69 -28.94 -17.81
N TYR A 126 3.71 -30.19 -17.41
CA TYR A 126 4.81 -31.12 -17.70
C TYR A 126 4.96 -31.40 -19.20
N ALA A 127 3.85 -31.48 -19.94
CA ALA A 127 3.87 -31.70 -21.40
C ALA A 127 4.53 -30.55 -22.17
N ARG A 128 4.57 -29.32 -21.59
CA ARG A 128 5.22 -28.16 -22.21
C ARG A 128 6.74 -28.18 -22.12
N LEU A 129 7.30 -29.02 -21.25
CA LEU A 129 8.74 -29.06 -21.00
C LEU A 129 9.48 -29.87 -22.07
N SER A 130 10.72 -29.43 -22.39
CA SER A 130 11.68 -30.22 -23.18
C SER A 130 12.09 -31.51 -22.42
N GLU A 131 12.58 -32.50 -23.15
CA GLU A 131 13.06 -33.73 -22.52
C GLU A 131 14.23 -33.49 -21.56
N GLU A 132 15.03 -32.46 -21.79
CA GLU A 132 16.10 -32.07 -20.89
C GLU A 132 15.56 -31.47 -19.60
N ASP A 133 14.56 -30.57 -19.68
CA ASP A 133 13.93 -29.97 -18.50
C ASP A 133 13.16 -31.03 -17.70
N LYS A 134 12.50 -31.99 -18.35
CA LYS A 134 11.83 -33.13 -17.69
C LYS A 134 12.80 -33.93 -16.84
N LYS A 135 14.01 -34.16 -17.32
CA LYS A 135 15.06 -34.88 -16.58
C LYS A 135 15.57 -34.12 -15.35
N ARG A 136 15.37 -32.83 -15.27
CA ARG A 136 15.77 -31.98 -14.13
C ARG A 136 14.80 -32.12 -12.95
N ILE A 137 13.56 -32.56 -13.15
CA ILE A 137 12.55 -32.68 -12.09
C ILE A 137 12.87 -33.91 -11.24
N LEU A 138 12.89 -33.75 -9.91
CA LEU A 138 13.18 -34.80 -8.96
C LEU A 138 12.01 -35.13 -8.04
N PHE A 139 11.16 -34.12 -7.70
CA PHE A 139 10.05 -34.34 -6.79
C PHE A 139 8.91 -33.36 -7.06
N VAL A 140 7.70 -33.87 -7.17
CA VAL A 140 6.48 -33.09 -7.36
C VAL A 140 5.39 -33.58 -6.44
N TYR A 141 4.77 -32.70 -5.70
CA TYR A 141 3.69 -33.09 -4.77
C TYR A 141 2.66 -31.98 -4.54
N VAL A 142 1.46 -32.42 -4.16
CA VAL A 142 0.38 -31.53 -3.75
C VAL A 142 0.67 -30.98 -2.36
N THR A 143 0.60 -29.68 -2.20
CA THR A 143 0.87 -29.01 -0.92
C THR A 143 -0.12 -29.44 0.18
N PRO A 144 0.19 -29.29 1.48
CA PRO A 144 -0.70 -29.67 2.57
C PRO A 144 -2.09 -29.02 2.53
N SER A 145 -2.24 -27.89 1.85
CA SER A 145 -3.54 -27.23 1.63
C SER A 145 -4.47 -28.03 0.71
N GLY A 146 -3.90 -28.83 -0.19
CA GLY A 146 -4.64 -29.51 -1.25
C GLY A 146 -4.98 -28.62 -2.46
N HIS A 147 -4.46 -27.38 -2.53
CA HIS A 147 -4.76 -26.36 -3.56
C HIS A 147 -3.53 -25.88 -4.33
N GLY A 148 -2.37 -26.41 -4.03
CA GLY A 148 -1.12 -26.00 -4.66
C GLY A 148 -0.21 -27.16 -4.99
N LEU A 149 0.80 -26.88 -5.82
CA LEU A 149 1.85 -27.83 -6.23
C LEU A 149 3.20 -27.33 -5.75
N LYS A 150 4.08 -28.27 -5.39
CA LYS A 150 5.48 -27.97 -5.11
C LYS A 150 6.37 -28.81 -6.00
N VAL A 151 7.32 -28.18 -6.66
CA VAL A 151 8.24 -28.80 -7.61
C VAL A 151 9.67 -28.61 -7.15
N VAL A 152 10.40 -29.70 -6.98
CA VAL A 152 11.84 -29.72 -6.67
C VAL A 152 12.57 -30.19 -7.92
N PHE A 153 13.57 -29.45 -8.36
CA PHE A 153 14.31 -29.73 -9.57
C PHE A 153 15.80 -29.32 -9.45
N MET A 154 16.62 -29.81 -10.33
CA MET A 154 18.05 -29.46 -10.40
C MET A 154 18.18 -28.04 -11.00
N ALA A 155 18.77 -27.13 -10.27
CA ALA A 155 19.13 -25.80 -10.75
C ALA A 155 20.19 -25.88 -11.85
N ASP A 156 20.28 -24.88 -12.68
CA ASP A 156 21.31 -24.69 -13.68
C ASP A 156 22.11 -23.46 -13.37
N ALA A 157 23.39 -23.60 -13.06
CA ALA A 157 24.28 -22.51 -12.73
C ALA A 157 24.49 -21.53 -13.90
N ASN A 158 24.17 -21.92 -15.14
CA ASN A 158 24.23 -21.07 -16.31
C ASN A 158 22.98 -20.18 -16.41
N VAL A 159 21.85 -20.62 -15.91
CA VAL A 159 20.61 -19.80 -15.84
C VAL A 159 20.73 -18.67 -14.83
N GLY A 160 21.45 -18.89 -13.73
CA GLY A 160 21.63 -17.92 -12.68
C GLY A 160 21.42 -18.50 -11.29
N ASN A 161 21.08 -17.66 -10.31
CA ASN A 161 20.87 -18.09 -8.93
C ASN A 161 19.53 -18.85 -8.75
N LEU A 162 19.12 -19.17 -7.51
CA LEU A 162 17.87 -19.90 -7.25
C LEU A 162 16.64 -19.19 -7.82
N ILE A 163 16.60 -17.84 -7.74
CA ILE A 163 15.46 -17.06 -8.19
C ILE A 163 15.35 -17.06 -9.72
N ASP A 164 16.48 -16.95 -10.42
CA ASP A 164 16.52 -17.03 -11.87
C ASP A 164 16.03 -18.40 -12.36
N ASN A 165 16.49 -19.47 -11.70
CA ASN A 165 16.04 -20.81 -11.98
C ASN A 165 14.54 -21.00 -11.74
N GLN A 166 14.00 -20.47 -10.62
CA GLN A 166 12.56 -20.50 -10.34
C GLN A 166 11.76 -19.77 -11.43
N MET A 167 12.20 -18.56 -11.82
CA MET A 167 11.52 -17.76 -12.84
C MET A 167 11.51 -18.41 -14.22
N VAL A 168 12.67 -18.90 -14.65
CA VAL A 168 12.79 -19.54 -15.97
C VAL A 168 11.99 -20.86 -16.00
N PHE A 169 12.09 -21.66 -14.97
CA PHE A 169 11.43 -22.97 -14.94
C PHE A 169 9.91 -22.85 -14.80
N SER A 170 9.42 -21.92 -13.99
CA SER A 170 7.98 -21.63 -13.87
C SER A 170 7.37 -21.12 -15.19
N LYS A 171 8.12 -20.28 -15.92
CA LYS A 171 7.72 -19.82 -17.25
C LYS A 171 7.60 -20.97 -18.24
N LYS A 172 8.53 -21.92 -18.21
CA LYS A 172 8.49 -23.13 -19.05
C LYS A 172 7.29 -24.02 -18.71
N LEU A 173 6.95 -24.14 -17.41
CA LEU A 173 5.75 -24.86 -16.96
C LEU A 173 4.45 -24.13 -17.30
N GLY A 174 4.51 -22.81 -17.53
CA GLY A 174 3.32 -21.97 -17.73
C GLY A 174 2.48 -21.82 -16.46
N LEU A 175 3.11 -21.92 -15.27
CA LEU A 175 2.50 -21.75 -13.96
C LEU A 175 3.13 -20.57 -13.23
N ASN A 176 2.31 -19.82 -12.44
CA ASN A 176 2.79 -18.67 -11.69
C ASN A 176 3.35 -19.10 -10.32
N PRO A 177 4.63 -18.85 -10.03
CA PRO A 177 5.24 -19.21 -8.75
C PRO A 177 4.84 -18.26 -7.63
N ASP A 178 4.86 -18.75 -6.38
CA ASP A 178 4.83 -17.87 -5.20
C ASP A 178 6.14 -17.08 -5.11
N GLU A 179 6.06 -15.78 -5.37
CA GLU A 179 7.21 -14.87 -5.35
C GLU A 179 7.86 -14.71 -3.96
N SER A 180 7.25 -15.18 -2.90
CA SER A 180 7.79 -15.13 -1.54
C SER A 180 8.90 -16.16 -1.27
N CYS A 181 9.11 -17.13 -2.17
CA CYS A 181 10.03 -18.25 -2.00
C CYS A 181 11.45 -17.95 -2.50
N LYS A 182 12.06 -16.82 -2.09
CA LYS A 182 13.31 -16.29 -2.66
C LYS A 182 14.57 -16.52 -1.79
N ASP A 183 14.46 -16.99 -0.56
CA ASP A 183 15.59 -17.11 0.36
C ASP A 183 16.11 -18.55 0.48
N ALA A 184 17.43 -18.71 0.68
CA ALA A 184 18.09 -20.01 0.82
C ALA A 184 17.77 -20.73 2.13
N SER A 185 17.05 -20.10 3.06
CA SER A 185 16.56 -20.73 4.28
C SER A 185 15.11 -21.22 4.16
N ARG A 186 14.51 -21.10 2.98
CA ARG A 186 13.14 -21.54 2.74
C ARG A 186 13.02 -23.05 2.84
N GLY A 187 12.15 -23.51 3.72
CA GLY A 187 11.80 -24.92 3.83
C GLY A 187 10.39 -25.20 3.35
N ALA A 188 10.14 -26.47 3.14
CA ALA A 188 8.89 -27.00 2.64
C ALA A 188 8.25 -27.93 3.69
N PHE A 189 6.97 -27.78 3.94
CA PHE A 189 6.21 -28.79 4.68
C PHE A 189 5.96 -29.99 3.76
N LEU A 190 6.29 -31.16 4.23
CA LEU A 190 5.99 -32.42 3.52
C LEU A 190 4.50 -32.74 3.64
N THR A 191 4.04 -33.54 2.70
CA THR A 191 2.69 -34.07 2.63
C THR A 191 2.74 -35.60 2.77
N THR A 192 1.64 -36.27 2.44
CA THR A 192 1.52 -37.73 2.47
C THR A 192 2.05 -38.35 1.20
N SER A 193 2.40 -39.64 1.23
CA SER A 193 2.78 -40.39 0.04
C SER A 193 1.68 -40.45 -1.03
N GLU A 194 0.40 -40.26 -0.66
CA GLU A 194 -0.73 -40.22 -1.60
C GLU A 194 -0.80 -38.92 -2.40
N ASP A 195 -0.20 -37.89 -1.90
CA ASP A 195 -0.16 -36.57 -2.53
C ASP A 195 1.05 -36.40 -3.49
N ILE A 196 1.89 -37.40 -3.60
CA ILE A 196 3.06 -37.38 -4.49
C ILE A 196 2.62 -37.64 -5.92
N ILE A 197 2.94 -36.69 -6.81
CA ILE A 197 2.68 -36.81 -8.25
C ILE A 197 3.86 -37.50 -8.95
N PHE A 198 5.09 -37.09 -8.61
CA PHE A 198 6.31 -37.66 -9.17
C PHE A 198 7.44 -37.62 -8.14
N ILE A 199 8.29 -38.63 -8.12
CA ILE A 199 9.51 -38.68 -7.32
C ILE A 199 10.59 -39.55 -7.98
N ASP A 200 11.76 -38.97 -8.15
CA ASP A 200 13.01 -39.73 -8.37
C ASP A 200 13.79 -39.71 -7.04
N GLU A 201 13.47 -40.65 -6.18
CA GLU A 201 13.94 -40.68 -4.80
C GLU A 201 15.46 -40.85 -4.71
N GLU A 202 16.05 -41.66 -5.59
CA GLU A 202 17.49 -41.90 -5.56
C GLU A 202 18.29 -40.66 -5.91
N ARG A 203 17.89 -40.00 -6.99
CA ARG A 203 18.52 -38.75 -7.38
C ARG A 203 18.21 -37.60 -6.41
N LEU A 204 17.00 -37.49 -5.88
CA LEU A 204 16.63 -36.49 -4.92
C LEU A 204 17.52 -36.51 -3.67
N ILE A 205 17.79 -37.70 -3.13
CA ILE A 205 18.59 -37.88 -1.90
C ILE A 205 20.09 -37.70 -2.15
N SER A 206 20.58 -38.21 -3.30
CA SER A 206 22.02 -38.21 -3.62
C SER A 206 22.49 -36.94 -4.31
N TYR A 207 21.59 -36.12 -4.82
CA TYR A 207 21.97 -34.96 -5.61
C TYR A 207 22.76 -33.91 -4.81
N GLN A 208 23.88 -33.51 -5.39
CA GLN A 208 24.74 -32.46 -4.87
C GLN A 208 25.47 -31.80 -6.05
N ASP A 209 25.38 -30.50 -6.16
CA ASP A 209 26.12 -29.68 -7.12
C ASP A 209 26.93 -28.62 -6.35
N ASP A 210 28.17 -28.98 -6.03
CA ASP A 210 29.07 -28.10 -5.26
C ASP A 210 29.43 -26.84 -6.06
N ALA A 211 29.50 -26.93 -7.40
CA ALA A 211 29.81 -25.78 -8.25
C ALA A 211 28.71 -24.70 -8.20
N PHE A 212 27.44 -25.12 -8.06
CA PHE A 212 26.35 -24.20 -7.84
C PHE A 212 26.51 -23.45 -6.51
N GLY A 213 26.85 -24.17 -5.43
CA GLY A 213 27.14 -23.62 -4.12
C GLY A 213 28.32 -22.65 -4.16
N GLU A 214 29.45 -23.05 -4.71
CA GLU A 214 30.64 -22.18 -4.85
C GLU A 214 30.35 -20.88 -5.58
N LYS A 215 29.45 -20.90 -6.58
CA LYS A 215 29.09 -19.74 -7.37
C LYS A 215 28.16 -18.78 -6.63
N TYR A 216 27.20 -19.27 -5.85
CA TYR A 216 26.08 -18.47 -5.33
C TYR A 216 25.98 -18.37 -3.81
N ASP A 217 26.65 -19.21 -3.00
CA ASP A 217 26.56 -19.14 -1.53
C ASP A 217 26.86 -17.75 -0.99
N ALA A 218 27.90 -17.08 -1.51
CA ALA A 218 28.31 -15.76 -1.06
C ALA A 218 27.21 -14.69 -1.23
N GLU A 219 26.42 -14.79 -2.30
CA GLU A 219 25.30 -13.86 -2.54
C GLU A 219 24.22 -14.03 -1.46
N TYR A 220 23.89 -15.28 -1.14
CA TYR A 220 22.87 -15.57 -0.12
C TYR A 220 23.38 -15.26 1.29
N HIS A 221 24.66 -15.44 1.58
CA HIS A 221 25.25 -15.05 2.86
C HIS A 221 25.16 -13.53 3.11
N GLN A 222 25.21 -12.72 2.05
CA GLN A 222 24.99 -11.26 2.12
C GLN A 222 23.52 -10.85 2.22
N GLY A 223 22.59 -11.80 2.22
CA GLY A 223 21.17 -11.54 2.32
C GLY A 223 20.50 -11.15 0.98
N LYS A 224 21.13 -11.51 -0.15
CA LYS A 224 20.56 -11.23 -1.48
C LYS A 224 19.31 -12.10 -1.72
N ASN A 225 18.23 -11.46 -2.07
CA ASN A 225 16.94 -12.08 -2.40
C ASN A 225 16.41 -11.57 -3.75
N SER A 226 17.30 -11.38 -4.73
CA SER A 226 16.99 -10.85 -6.06
C SER A 226 17.69 -11.67 -7.15
N PRO A 227 17.17 -11.70 -8.37
CA PRO A 227 17.79 -12.33 -9.53
C PRO A 227 19.21 -11.82 -9.79
N SER A 228 19.99 -12.60 -10.54
CA SER A 228 21.33 -12.21 -10.98
C SER A 228 21.29 -10.95 -11.88
N PRO A 229 22.35 -10.14 -11.91
CA PRO A 229 22.38 -8.89 -12.70
C PRO A 229 22.37 -9.08 -14.22
N GLN A 230 22.54 -10.31 -14.71
CA GLN A 230 22.51 -10.64 -16.13
C GLN A 230 21.53 -11.78 -16.41
N PRO A 231 20.36 -11.51 -17.03
CA PRO A 231 19.55 -12.57 -17.59
C PRO A 231 20.22 -13.12 -18.85
N TYR A 232 20.42 -14.42 -18.89
CA TYR A 232 20.92 -15.10 -20.08
C TYR A 232 19.94 -14.99 -21.25
N PRO A 233 20.44 -14.84 -22.51
CA PRO A 233 19.59 -14.91 -23.67
C PRO A 233 19.04 -16.32 -23.83
N ILE A 234 17.75 -16.42 -24.07
CA ILE A 234 17.08 -17.66 -24.45
C ILE A 234 17.55 -17.97 -25.89
N GLU A 235 18.36 -19.00 -26.05
CA GLU A 235 18.67 -19.55 -27.36
C GLU A 235 17.40 -20.11 -28.01
N GLY A 236 17.14 -19.70 -29.21
CA GLY A 236 16.07 -20.22 -30.07
C GLY A 236 15.92 -19.40 -31.34
N GLU A 237 16.60 -19.86 -32.36
CA GLU A 237 16.47 -19.59 -33.79
C GLU A 237 17.40 -18.55 -34.43
N GLY A 238 18.08 -19.10 -35.39
CA GLY A 238 19.30 -18.71 -36.05
C GLY A 238 19.24 -17.64 -37.10
N ASP A 239 20.45 -17.24 -37.36
CA ASP A 239 21.07 -16.73 -38.61
C ASP A 239 20.33 -15.70 -39.48
N HIS A 240 20.87 -14.52 -39.59
CA HIS A 240 21.72 -14.12 -40.69
C HIS A 240 22.34 -12.73 -40.51
N ALA A 241 23.58 -12.69 -40.95
CA ALA A 241 24.57 -11.64 -40.80
C ALA A 241 24.33 -10.39 -41.63
N ALA A 242 25.03 -9.36 -41.21
CA ALA A 242 25.84 -8.40 -41.99
C ALA A 242 25.38 -6.95 -42.09
N SER A 243 26.30 -6.14 -41.65
CA SER A 243 26.82 -4.86 -42.16
C SER A 243 26.14 -3.55 -41.79
N SER A 244 26.91 -2.80 -40.99
CA SER A 244 26.87 -1.32 -40.85
C SER A 244 27.23 -0.62 -42.18
N PRO A 245 27.04 0.69 -42.38
CA PRO A 245 27.61 1.74 -41.54
C PRO A 245 26.78 3.04 -41.29
N MET A 246 27.23 3.78 -40.26
CA MET A 246 27.07 5.20 -39.90
C MET A 246 26.54 6.19 -40.98
N THR A 247 25.69 7.15 -40.56
CA THR A 247 26.03 8.57 -40.39
C THR A 247 24.84 9.44 -39.90
N ASN A 248 25.20 10.35 -38.97
CA ASN A 248 24.68 11.71 -38.71
C ASN A 248 23.36 11.95 -37.99
N LYS A 249 23.51 12.51 -36.79
CA LYS A 249 22.57 13.40 -36.06
C LYS A 249 22.43 14.75 -36.86
N PRO A 250 21.46 15.65 -36.54
CA PRO A 250 20.72 15.85 -35.27
C PRO A 250 19.24 16.22 -35.45
N ASP A 251 18.39 15.86 -34.46
CA ASP A 251 17.39 16.83 -33.96
C ASP A 251 16.79 16.33 -32.65
N GLY A 252 16.56 17.26 -31.74
CA GLY A 252 16.24 17.00 -30.35
C GLY A 252 14.77 16.64 -30.06
N SER A 253 14.31 15.50 -30.54
CA SER A 253 13.05 14.90 -30.11
C SER A 253 13.32 13.52 -29.50
N PRO A 254 12.67 13.13 -28.39
CA PRO A 254 12.86 11.80 -27.84
C PRO A 254 12.42 10.74 -28.86
N PRO A 255 13.15 9.59 -28.96
CA PRO A 255 12.81 8.55 -29.92
C PRO A 255 11.43 7.96 -29.60
N PRO A 256 10.61 7.66 -30.62
CA PRO A 256 9.35 6.97 -30.44
C PRO A 256 9.63 5.58 -29.85
N ARG A 257 8.95 5.24 -28.77
CA ARG A 257 9.00 3.89 -28.19
C ARG A 257 8.58 2.88 -29.26
N GLY A 258 9.39 1.87 -29.47
CA GLY A 258 9.18 0.87 -30.50
C GLY A 258 7.81 0.20 -30.39
N ARG A 259 7.03 0.28 -31.44
CA ARG A 259 5.74 -0.43 -31.57
C ARG A 259 5.96 -1.93 -31.53
N CYS A 260 5.16 -2.63 -30.73
CA CYS A 260 5.07 -4.08 -30.83
C CYS A 260 4.56 -4.46 -32.23
N PRO A 261 5.19 -5.40 -32.96
CA PRO A 261 4.79 -5.75 -34.32
C PRO A 261 3.34 -6.20 -34.50
N GLN A 262 2.66 -6.56 -33.41
CA GLN A 262 1.26 -7.04 -33.41
C GLN A 262 0.21 -5.92 -33.47
N ASP A 263 0.58 -4.66 -33.22
CA ASP A 263 -0.36 -3.52 -33.18
C ASP A 263 -0.76 -2.98 -34.59
N ARG A 264 -0.20 -3.54 -35.65
CA ARG A 264 -0.46 -3.08 -37.04
C ARG A 264 -1.75 -3.61 -37.63
N GLU A 265 -2.41 -4.57 -37.03
CA GLU A 265 -3.61 -5.24 -37.59
C GLU A 265 -4.92 -4.95 -36.84
N GLY A 266 -5.03 -3.83 -36.12
CA GLY A 266 -6.25 -3.50 -35.36
C GLY A 266 -6.43 -4.34 -34.09
N LEU A 267 -5.34 -4.89 -33.58
CA LEU A 267 -5.30 -5.72 -32.37
C LEU A 267 -4.43 -5.04 -31.30
N TYR A 268 -4.85 -5.16 -30.02
CA TYR A 268 -4.04 -4.81 -28.85
C TYR A 268 -3.71 -6.08 -28.09
N HIS A 269 -2.42 -6.46 -28.04
CA HIS A 269 -1.96 -7.74 -27.47
C HIS A 269 -2.78 -8.96 -27.95
N GLY A 270 -3.05 -9.02 -29.24
CA GLY A 270 -3.80 -10.12 -29.86
C GLY A 270 -5.33 -10.05 -29.70
N VAL A 271 -5.86 -9.00 -29.05
CA VAL A 271 -7.31 -8.79 -28.89
C VAL A 271 -7.78 -7.62 -29.76
N PRO A 272 -8.85 -7.79 -30.57
CA PRO A 272 -9.40 -6.72 -31.39
C PRO A 272 -9.84 -5.50 -30.55
N TYR A 273 -9.54 -4.29 -31.00
CA TYR A 273 -10.00 -3.07 -30.33
C TYR A 273 -11.52 -3.00 -30.18
N SER A 274 -12.30 -3.54 -31.14
CA SER A 274 -13.75 -3.64 -31.05
C SER A 274 -14.21 -4.38 -29.78
N LYS A 275 -13.55 -5.51 -29.46
CA LYS A 275 -13.86 -6.29 -28.27
C LYS A 275 -13.49 -5.56 -26.97
N ILE A 276 -12.40 -4.77 -27.00
CA ILE A 276 -12.00 -3.92 -25.86
C ILE A 276 -13.00 -2.80 -25.64
N VAL A 277 -13.48 -2.16 -26.74
CA VAL A 277 -14.50 -1.11 -26.67
C VAL A 277 -15.85 -1.67 -26.19
N GLU A 278 -16.28 -2.83 -26.66
CA GLU A 278 -17.48 -3.51 -26.16
C GLU A 278 -17.40 -3.79 -24.65
N ALA A 279 -16.27 -4.31 -24.19
CA ALA A 279 -16.03 -4.54 -22.78
C ALA A 279 -15.95 -3.21 -21.98
N TRP A 280 -15.45 -2.13 -22.59
CA TRP A 280 -15.42 -0.80 -21.99
C TRP A 280 -16.83 -0.19 -21.87
N LEU A 281 -17.70 -0.42 -22.82
CA LEU A 281 -19.10 0.00 -22.77
C LEU A 281 -19.90 -0.81 -21.75
N GLY A 282 -19.63 -2.12 -21.63
CA GLY A 282 -20.39 -3.04 -20.81
C GLY A 282 -21.87 -3.13 -21.25
N ASP A 283 -22.77 -3.45 -20.32
CA ASP A 283 -24.21 -3.58 -20.59
C ASP A 283 -24.94 -2.23 -20.68
N LYS A 284 -24.23 -1.10 -20.58
CA LYS A 284 -24.85 0.25 -20.60
C LYS A 284 -25.12 0.69 -22.04
N LYS A 285 -26.39 0.92 -22.37
CA LYS A 285 -26.75 1.69 -23.56
C LYS A 285 -26.39 3.15 -23.35
N VAL A 286 -25.71 3.73 -24.35
CA VAL A 286 -25.35 5.16 -24.34
C VAL A 286 -26.58 5.97 -24.75
N GLU A 287 -27.13 6.76 -23.85
CA GLU A 287 -28.31 7.60 -24.12
C GLU A 287 -27.96 8.74 -25.12
N PRO A 288 -28.92 9.19 -25.94
CA PRO A 288 -28.66 10.18 -26.98
C PRO A 288 -28.02 11.48 -26.48
N GLY A 289 -28.31 11.90 -25.24
CA GLY A 289 -27.72 13.10 -24.61
C GLY A 289 -26.27 12.95 -24.18
N ASP A 290 -25.81 11.72 -23.92
CA ASP A 290 -24.47 11.43 -23.38
C ASP A 290 -23.48 10.90 -24.42
N ARG A 291 -23.91 10.71 -25.67
CA ARG A 291 -23.10 10.09 -26.73
C ARG A 291 -21.79 10.87 -27.00
N HIS A 292 -21.87 12.18 -27.16
CA HIS A 292 -20.67 13.02 -27.44
C HIS A 292 -19.67 12.95 -26.27
N ARG A 293 -20.17 13.09 -25.03
CA ARG A 293 -19.35 12.99 -23.83
C ARG A 293 -18.69 11.62 -23.71
N THR A 294 -19.44 10.56 -23.97
CA THR A 294 -18.94 9.17 -23.92
C THR A 294 -17.89 8.92 -25.01
N SER A 295 -18.06 9.50 -26.21
CA SER A 295 -17.08 9.45 -27.29
C SER A 295 -15.76 10.11 -26.90
N LEU A 296 -15.83 11.29 -26.26
CA LEU A 296 -14.66 12.03 -25.79
C LEU A 296 -13.87 11.24 -24.74
N VAL A 297 -14.57 10.60 -23.78
CA VAL A 297 -13.90 9.79 -22.76
C VAL A 297 -13.35 8.50 -23.32
N LEU A 298 -14.04 7.86 -24.23
CA LEU A 298 -13.50 6.70 -24.92
C LEU A 298 -12.23 7.07 -25.70
N ALA A 299 -12.23 8.23 -26.38
CA ALA A 299 -11.06 8.77 -27.05
C ALA A 299 -9.89 8.99 -26.09
N ASP A 300 -10.14 9.61 -24.94
CA ASP A 300 -9.11 9.84 -23.92
C ASP A 300 -8.55 8.51 -23.36
N HIS A 301 -9.41 7.54 -23.10
CA HIS A 301 -8.98 6.23 -22.63
C HIS A 301 -8.23 5.39 -23.65
N LEU A 302 -8.58 5.50 -24.94
CA LEU A 302 -7.88 4.83 -26.03
C LEU A 302 -6.46 5.33 -26.21
N ARG A 303 -6.14 6.57 -25.85
CA ARG A 303 -4.77 7.13 -25.90
C ARG A 303 -3.75 6.25 -25.17
N TYR A 304 -4.16 5.58 -24.11
CA TYR A 304 -3.29 4.76 -23.25
C TYR A 304 -2.95 3.39 -23.85
N ILE A 305 -3.71 2.93 -24.83
CA ILE A 305 -3.54 1.62 -25.47
C ILE A 305 -3.20 1.71 -26.95
N THR A 306 -3.16 2.94 -27.49
CA THR A 306 -2.83 3.24 -28.89
C THR A 306 -1.57 4.10 -29.04
N ASP A 307 -0.77 4.24 -27.96
CA ASP A 307 0.38 5.15 -27.91
C ASP A 307 0.04 6.61 -28.33
N ASN A 308 -1.19 7.05 -28.02
CA ASN A 308 -1.72 8.36 -28.37
C ASN A 308 -1.78 8.63 -29.89
N ASP A 309 -1.87 7.58 -30.70
CA ASP A 309 -2.00 7.68 -32.16
C ASP A 309 -3.39 8.19 -32.52
N ALA A 310 -3.48 9.47 -32.94
CA ALA A 310 -4.73 10.13 -33.30
C ALA A 310 -5.49 9.41 -34.44
N VAL A 311 -4.77 8.89 -35.43
CA VAL A 311 -5.37 8.22 -36.61
C VAL A 311 -6.01 6.89 -36.18
N LEU A 312 -5.30 6.13 -35.35
CA LEU A 312 -5.82 4.86 -34.86
C LEU A 312 -7.02 5.06 -33.90
N ILE A 313 -6.94 6.06 -32.99
CA ILE A 313 -8.06 6.40 -32.11
C ILE A 313 -9.29 6.79 -32.93
N GLU A 314 -9.14 7.63 -33.92
CA GLU A 314 -10.22 8.04 -34.82
C GLU A 314 -10.84 6.85 -35.57
N GLN A 315 -10.02 5.92 -36.08
CA GLN A 315 -10.49 4.70 -36.73
C GLN A 315 -11.30 3.82 -35.80
N ILE A 316 -10.85 3.63 -34.54
CA ILE A 316 -11.56 2.84 -33.54
C ILE A 316 -12.91 3.50 -33.18
N LEU A 317 -12.92 4.82 -32.98
CA LEU A 317 -14.16 5.55 -32.68
C LEU A 317 -15.17 5.45 -33.83
N ARG A 318 -14.73 5.64 -35.08
CA ARG A 318 -15.61 5.52 -36.25
C ARG A 318 -16.19 4.12 -36.46
N GLN A 319 -15.54 3.09 -35.94
CA GLN A 319 -16.07 1.70 -35.93
C GLN A 319 -17.02 1.42 -34.77
N THR A 320 -17.15 2.35 -33.82
CA THR A 320 -17.98 2.17 -32.62
C THR A 320 -19.44 2.55 -32.93
N PRO A 321 -20.46 1.67 -32.72
CA PRO A 321 -21.84 1.87 -33.16
C PRO A 321 -22.48 3.18 -32.71
N PHE A 322 -22.39 3.55 -31.42
CA PHE A 322 -23.00 4.79 -30.92
C PHE A 322 -22.31 6.06 -31.46
N VAL A 323 -21.02 5.97 -31.84
CA VAL A 323 -20.30 7.08 -32.47
C VAL A 323 -20.73 7.23 -33.92
N GLN A 324 -20.98 6.11 -34.62
CA GLN A 324 -21.51 6.13 -35.97
C GLN A 324 -22.92 6.76 -35.98
N GLU A 325 -23.77 6.46 -35.01
CA GLU A 325 -25.08 7.10 -34.85
C GLU A 325 -24.97 8.64 -34.70
N ILE A 326 -24.00 9.16 -33.97
CA ILE A 326 -23.80 10.62 -33.84
C ILE A 326 -23.29 11.23 -35.16
N ILE A 327 -22.42 10.51 -35.88
CA ILE A 327 -21.95 10.96 -37.20
C ILE A 327 -23.14 11.08 -38.14
N ASP A 328 -24.01 10.08 -38.20
CA ASP A 328 -25.15 10.03 -39.11
C ASP A 328 -26.22 11.08 -38.73
N GLU A 329 -26.46 11.33 -37.41
CA GLU A 329 -27.47 12.26 -36.94
C GLU A 329 -27.05 13.74 -37.00
N ARG A 330 -25.74 14.04 -36.75
CA ARG A 330 -25.27 15.43 -36.53
C ARG A 330 -24.03 15.80 -37.31
N ASN A 331 -23.52 14.90 -38.14
CA ASN A 331 -22.25 15.07 -38.84
C ASN A 331 -21.07 15.39 -37.93
N GLU A 332 -21.00 14.66 -36.79
CA GLU A 332 -20.02 14.87 -35.70
C GLU A 332 -18.58 14.80 -36.24
N ASP A 333 -17.77 15.79 -35.89
CA ASP A 333 -16.33 15.80 -36.22
C ASP A 333 -15.53 14.96 -35.19
N VAL A 334 -15.38 13.66 -35.52
CA VAL A 334 -14.64 12.72 -34.69
C VAL A 334 -13.15 13.12 -34.55
N ALA A 335 -12.57 13.76 -35.57
CA ALA A 335 -11.20 14.22 -35.49
C ALA A 335 -11.03 15.37 -34.48
N ALA A 336 -12.02 16.27 -34.41
CA ALA A 336 -12.05 17.32 -33.38
C ALA A 336 -12.20 16.72 -31.96
N THR A 337 -13.00 15.66 -31.78
CA THR A 337 -13.15 14.94 -30.52
C THR A 337 -11.83 14.28 -30.08
N VAL A 338 -11.11 13.63 -31.01
CA VAL A 338 -9.80 13.05 -30.75
C VAL A 338 -8.77 14.12 -30.37
N LYS A 339 -8.76 15.23 -31.09
CA LYS A 339 -7.87 16.37 -30.79
C LYS A 339 -8.16 16.98 -29.42
N SER A 340 -9.43 17.08 -29.04
CA SER A 340 -9.86 17.54 -27.72
C SER A 340 -9.38 16.57 -26.63
N ALA A 341 -9.54 15.26 -26.84
CA ALA A 341 -9.03 14.23 -25.92
C ALA A 341 -7.51 14.32 -25.77
N GLN A 342 -6.78 14.56 -26.85
CA GLN A 342 -5.31 14.72 -26.81
C GLN A 342 -4.86 15.99 -26.09
N GLY A 343 -5.71 16.97 -25.90
CA GLY A 343 -5.45 18.18 -25.13
C GLY A 343 -5.47 17.96 -23.62
N TYR A 344 -6.02 16.85 -23.14
CA TYR A 344 -5.99 16.52 -21.71
C TYR A 344 -4.60 16.02 -21.26
N GLU A 345 -4.27 16.28 -20.01
CA GLU A 345 -3.02 15.80 -19.42
C GLU A 345 -2.91 14.27 -19.50
N PHE A 346 -1.79 13.77 -19.97
CA PHE A 346 -1.54 12.33 -20.10
C PHE A 346 -1.17 11.75 -18.73
N LEU A 347 -2.14 11.19 -18.01
CA LEU A 347 -1.90 10.54 -16.73
C LEU A 347 -0.99 9.31 -16.90
N LYS A 348 -0.06 9.08 -15.97
CA LYS A 348 0.93 7.99 -16.04
C LYS A 348 0.35 6.58 -15.79
N GLY A 349 -0.88 6.33 -16.10
CA GLY A 349 -1.47 5.00 -15.95
C GLY A 349 -2.75 4.84 -16.73
N VAL A 350 -2.99 3.63 -17.25
CA VAL A 350 -4.24 3.31 -17.96
C VAL A 350 -5.43 3.58 -17.04
N PRO A 351 -6.44 4.36 -17.48
CA PRO A 351 -7.63 4.65 -16.69
C PRO A 351 -8.33 3.37 -16.20
N LYS A 352 -8.93 3.42 -15.01
CA LYS A 352 -9.54 2.26 -14.35
C LYS A 352 -10.53 1.52 -15.26
N ARG A 353 -11.46 2.24 -15.87
CA ARG A 353 -12.45 1.67 -16.77
C ARG A 353 -11.82 0.97 -17.98
N MET A 354 -10.72 1.51 -18.51
CA MET A 354 -9.97 0.84 -19.58
C MET A 354 -9.24 -0.42 -19.07
N LYS A 355 -8.68 -0.39 -17.85
CA LYS A 355 -8.09 -1.60 -17.25
C LYS A 355 -9.10 -2.72 -17.07
N GLU A 356 -10.29 -2.40 -16.57
CA GLU A 356 -11.39 -3.35 -16.40
C GLU A 356 -11.85 -3.91 -17.77
N ALA A 357 -11.91 -3.05 -18.78
CA ALA A 357 -12.25 -3.47 -20.14
C ALA A 357 -11.19 -4.40 -20.76
N LEU A 358 -9.92 -4.14 -20.53
CA LEU A 358 -8.82 -5.00 -21.00
C LEU A 358 -8.87 -6.40 -20.34
N ILE A 359 -9.18 -6.45 -19.05
CA ILE A 359 -9.36 -7.72 -18.31
C ILE A 359 -10.59 -8.47 -18.85
N ALA A 360 -11.72 -7.80 -19.02
CA ALA A 360 -12.97 -8.38 -19.53
C ALA A 360 -12.85 -8.83 -20.99
N ALA A 361 -12.07 -8.12 -21.79
CA ALA A 361 -11.81 -8.47 -23.19
C ALA A 361 -10.83 -9.66 -23.34
N GLY A 362 -10.21 -10.12 -22.24
CA GLY A 362 -9.26 -11.24 -22.25
C GLY A 362 -7.83 -10.84 -22.62
N VAL A 363 -7.49 -9.55 -22.54
CA VAL A 363 -6.09 -9.10 -22.59
C VAL A 363 -5.43 -9.52 -21.29
N GLU A 364 -4.68 -10.59 -21.33
CA GLU A 364 -4.01 -11.14 -20.13
C GLU A 364 -3.09 -10.12 -19.47
N LYS A 365 -3.02 -10.22 -18.16
CA LYS A 365 -2.26 -9.57 -17.08
C LYS A 365 -0.90 -8.91 -17.41
N THR A 366 -0.59 -8.60 -18.63
CA THR A 366 0.68 -8.01 -19.09
C THR A 366 0.84 -6.54 -18.65
N VAL A 367 -0.22 -5.90 -18.15
CA VAL A 367 -0.16 -4.51 -17.64
C VAL A 367 0.62 -4.42 -16.31
N LYS A 368 0.82 -5.53 -15.58
CA LYS A 368 1.69 -5.58 -14.40
C LYS A 368 3.19 -5.57 -14.74
N SER A 369 3.58 -5.96 -15.95
CA SER A 369 5.01 -6.05 -16.31
C SER A 369 5.59 -4.76 -16.91
N GLN A 370 4.79 -3.80 -17.33
CA GLN A 370 5.30 -2.52 -17.85
C GLN A 370 5.64 -1.49 -16.76
N LEU A 371 5.23 -1.75 -15.50
CA LEU A 371 5.68 -0.98 -14.34
C LEU A 371 7.03 -1.46 -13.77
N SER A 372 7.62 -2.51 -14.31
CA SER A 372 8.84 -3.13 -13.78
C SER A 372 10.15 -2.74 -14.50
N THR A 373 10.13 -1.76 -15.39
CA THR A 373 11.36 -1.24 -16.03
C THR A 373 11.84 0.11 -15.47
N VAL A 374 11.31 0.52 -14.32
CA VAL A 374 11.93 1.60 -13.53
C VAL A 374 13.10 0.97 -12.78
N ASN A 375 14.30 1.47 -13.03
CA ASN A 375 15.51 1.11 -12.28
C ASN A 375 15.16 1.05 -10.79
N PRO A 376 15.50 -0.01 -10.04
CA PRO A 376 15.22 -0.10 -8.60
C PRO A 376 15.83 1.06 -7.78
N GLU A 377 16.75 1.82 -8.37
CA GLU A 377 17.38 2.97 -7.73
C GLU A 377 16.55 4.26 -7.77
N ASP A 378 15.45 4.31 -8.52
CA ASP A 378 14.60 5.52 -8.61
C ASP A 378 13.11 5.21 -8.51
N VAL A 379 12.70 4.65 -7.37
CA VAL A 379 11.29 4.36 -7.07
C VAL A 379 10.41 5.60 -7.20
N TYR A 380 10.97 6.78 -6.97
CA TYR A 380 10.27 8.07 -7.05
C TYR A 380 10.34 8.72 -8.44
N GLY A 381 11.00 8.13 -9.42
CA GLY A 381 11.13 8.65 -10.80
C GLY A 381 9.80 8.77 -11.55
N VAL A 382 8.72 8.24 -11.00
CA VAL A 382 7.35 8.40 -11.50
C VAL A 382 6.78 9.79 -11.16
N LEU A 383 7.28 10.44 -10.11
CA LEU A 383 6.85 11.77 -9.68
C LEU A 383 7.64 12.85 -10.44
N PRO A 384 7.03 13.98 -10.82
CA PRO A 384 7.67 15.05 -11.57
C PRO A 384 8.57 15.91 -10.66
N LEU A 385 9.56 15.29 -10.02
CA LEU A 385 10.41 15.93 -9.01
C LEU A 385 11.26 17.08 -9.59
N ASP A 386 11.70 16.98 -10.85
CA ASP A 386 12.45 18.03 -11.51
C ASP A 386 11.57 19.26 -11.73
N VAL A 387 10.34 19.07 -12.24
CA VAL A 387 9.37 20.15 -12.47
C VAL A 387 9.06 20.87 -11.15
N TRP A 388 8.75 20.13 -10.10
CA TRP A 388 8.49 20.72 -8.77
C TRP A 388 9.69 21.47 -8.22
N ALA A 389 10.90 20.95 -8.45
CA ALA A 389 12.11 21.62 -8.01
C ALA A 389 12.35 22.94 -8.75
N GLU A 390 12.09 22.99 -10.06
CA GLU A 390 12.16 24.21 -10.85
C GLU A 390 11.13 25.24 -10.39
N GLU A 391 9.86 24.84 -10.23
CA GLU A 391 8.79 25.72 -9.76
C GLU A 391 9.07 26.26 -8.35
N LEU A 392 9.48 25.41 -7.42
CA LEU A 392 9.84 25.81 -6.05
C LEU A 392 11.05 26.77 -6.03
N THR A 393 12.03 26.54 -6.90
CA THR A 393 13.20 27.43 -7.02
C THR A 393 12.78 28.79 -7.55
N GLU A 394 11.84 28.85 -8.49
CA GLU A 394 11.29 30.12 -8.99
C GLU A 394 10.50 30.83 -7.90
N MET A 395 9.60 30.10 -7.20
CA MET A 395 8.83 30.67 -6.09
C MET A 395 9.73 31.22 -4.98
N ALA A 396 10.86 30.56 -4.68
CA ALA A 396 11.80 31.01 -3.66
C ALA A 396 12.40 32.41 -3.90
N LYS A 397 12.29 32.94 -5.12
CA LYS A 397 12.70 34.32 -5.40
C LYS A 397 11.74 35.37 -4.86
N HIS A 398 10.51 34.97 -4.57
CA HIS A 398 9.41 35.87 -4.23
C HIS A 398 8.92 35.74 -2.78
N TYR A 399 9.27 34.66 -2.10
CA TYR A 399 8.80 34.39 -0.74
C TYR A 399 9.96 34.39 0.26
N PRO A 400 9.83 35.13 1.36
CA PRO A 400 10.81 35.11 2.44
C PRO A 400 11.04 33.70 2.97
N CYS A 401 12.22 33.42 3.46
CA CYS A 401 12.68 32.14 3.98
C CYS A 401 12.82 30.98 2.97
N MET A 402 12.12 30.97 1.83
CA MET A 402 12.19 29.85 0.90
C MET A 402 13.61 29.69 0.32
N LYS A 403 14.29 30.78 0.02
CA LYS A 403 15.68 30.74 -0.47
C LYS A 403 16.63 30.13 0.57
N GLU A 404 16.48 30.52 1.82
CA GLU A 404 17.26 30.02 2.96
C GLU A 404 16.98 28.57 3.27
N LEU A 405 15.72 28.15 3.17
CA LEU A 405 15.30 26.76 3.32
C LEU A 405 15.90 25.84 2.26
N PHE A 406 15.99 26.33 1.02
CA PHE A 406 16.47 25.56 -0.13
C PHE A 406 17.99 25.58 -0.30
N LEU A 407 18.70 26.42 0.47
CA LEU A 407 20.15 26.53 0.42
C LEU A 407 20.82 25.19 0.74
N ASN A 408 21.66 24.71 -0.17
CA ASN A 408 22.37 23.43 -0.07
C ASN A 408 21.46 22.19 -0.01
N VAL A 409 20.19 22.32 -0.42
CA VAL A 409 19.26 21.21 -0.54
C VAL A 409 19.30 20.66 -1.97
N HIS A 410 19.24 19.33 -2.14
CA HIS A 410 19.12 18.74 -3.47
C HIS A 410 17.75 19.08 -4.05
N PRO A 411 17.64 19.45 -5.35
CA PRO A 411 16.38 19.82 -5.98
C PRO A 411 15.21 18.87 -5.69
N HIS A 412 15.39 17.58 -5.84
CA HIS A 412 14.36 16.57 -5.56
C HIS A 412 13.92 16.46 -4.10
N LYS A 413 14.61 17.10 -3.16
CA LYS A 413 14.22 17.16 -1.74
C LYS A 413 13.49 18.44 -1.39
N LEU A 414 13.38 19.40 -2.32
CA LEU A 414 12.72 20.67 -2.07
C LEU A 414 11.26 20.50 -1.63
N PRO A 415 10.44 19.61 -2.24
CA PRO A 415 9.08 19.39 -1.78
C PRO A 415 9.00 18.96 -0.32
N ALA A 416 9.86 18.03 0.11
CA ALA A 416 9.88 17.54 1.49
C ALA A 416 10.30 18.64 2.49
N VAL A 417 11.29 19.47 2.12
CA VAL A 417 11.72 20.60 2.94
C VAL A 417 10.64 21.66 3.02
N TRP A 418 10.00 21.98 1.91
CA TRP A 418 8.92 22.97 1.87
C TRP A 418 7.71 22.55 2.70
N PHE A 419 7.21 21.32 2.51
CA PHE A 419 6.09 20.81 3.28
C PHE A 419 6.38 20.73 4.78
N SER A 420 7.55 20.24 5.17
CA SER A 420 7.92 20.18 6.59
C SER A 420 8.09 21.57 7.20
N SER A 421 8.70 22.50 6.48
CA SER A 421 8.89 23.87 6.98
C SER A 421 7.59 24.67 7.00
N GLY A 422 6.73 24.52 5.98
CA GLY A 422 5.39 25.13 5.95
C GLY A 422 4.54 24.66 7.13
N ALA A 423 4.59 23.35 7.44
CA ALA A 423 3.88 22.80 8.59
C ALA A 423 4.44 23.29 9.93
N LEU A 424 5.76 23.47 10.04
CA LEU A 424 6.37 24.04 11.25
C LEU A 424 5.97 25.49 11.45
N PHE A 425 6.08 26.32 10.42
CA PHE A 425 5.66 27.72 10.48
C PHE A 425 4.16 27.86 10.74
N GLY A 426 3.33 27.06 10.07
CA GLY A 426 1.89 27.06 10.30
C GLY A 426 1.50 26.57 11.70
N THR A 427 2.27 25.65 12.31
CA THR A 427 2.05 25.23 13.70
C THR A 427 2.32 26.36 14.70
N LEU A 428 3.27 27.23 14.41
CA LEU A 428 3.50 28.45 15.21
C LEU A 428 2.31 29.40 15.16
N MET A 429 1.62 29.50 14.02
CA MET A 429 0.42 30.31 13.83
C MET A 429 -0.80 29.70 14.53
N THR A 430 -0.60 29.05 15.66
CA THR A 430 -1.63 28.33 16.41
C THR A 430 -2.79 29.18 16.87
N ARG A 431 -2.65 30.50 16.94
CA ARG A 431 -3.70 31.47 17.35
C ARG A 431 -4.49 32.03 16.18
N ALA A 432 -4.06 31.70 14.94
CA ALA A 432 -4.76 32.12 13.74
C ALA A 432 -5.78 31.07 13.29
N PHE A 433 -6.79 31.53 12.59
CA PHE A 433 -7.84 30.69 12.04
C PHE A 433 -8.34 31.24 10.70
N TYR A 434 -9.13 30.44 9.99
CA TYR A 434 -9.75 30.83 8.73
C TYR A 434 -11.07 30.11 8.52
N HIS A 435 -11.90 30.61 7.58
CA HIS A 435 -13.11 29.95 7.11
C HIS A 435 -12.88 29.32 5.76
N PHE A 436 -13.23 28.03 5.63
CA PHE A 436 -13.03 27.27 4.40
C PHE A 436 -14.34 27.16 3.60
N TRP A 437 -14.29 27.32 2.32
CA TRP A 437 -15.45 27.39 1.43
C TRP A 437 -16.42 26.21 1.56
N TYR A 438 -15.94 25.00 1.91
CA TYR A 438 -16.77 23.81 2.02
C TYR A 438 -17.68 23.80 3.26
N GLU A 439 -17.22 24.34 4.36
CA GLU A 439 -17.95 24.47 5.64
C GLU A 439 -17.62 25.83 6.25
N PRO A 440 -18.14 26.93 5.65
CA PRO A 440 -17.73 28.28 6.03
C PRO A 440 -18.16 28.69 7.45
N GLU A 441 -19.15 28.00 8.03
CA GLU A 441 -19.57 28.21 9.42
C GLU A 441 -18.61 27.62 10.45
N ILE A 442 -17.69 26.75 10.03
CA ILE A 442 -16.73 26.10 10.91
C ILE A 442 -15.38 26.81 10.87
N VAL A 443 -14.96 27.30 12.03
CA VAL A 443 -13.62 27.87 12.20
C VAL A 443 -12.56 26.78 12.02
N ARG A 444 -11.66 26.98 11.07
CA ARG A 444 -10.55 26.06 10.78
C ARG A 444 -9.23 26.61 11.30
N ARG A 445 -8.42 25.72 11.82
CA ARG A 445 -7.05 25.99 12.25
C ARG A 445 -6.06 25.36 11.25
N LEU A 446 -4.80 25.77 11.34
CA LEU A 446 -3.74 25.21 10.50
C LEU A 446 -3.29 23.86 11.07
N ASN A 447 -3.76 22.77 10.46
CA ASN A 447 -3.55 21.40 10.93
C ASN A 447 -2.64 20.61 9.98
N TYR A 448 -1.69 19.86 10.55
CA TYR A 448 -0.67 19.14 9.80
C TYR A 448 -0.43 17.73 10.32
N CYS A 449 -0.62 16.77 9.44
CA CYS A 449 -0.33 15.35 9.66
C CYS A 449 0.65 14.91 8.56
N ILE A 450 1.96 15.12 8.75
CA ILE A 450 2.94 14.98 7.67
C ILE A 450 3.88 13.80 7.91
N PHE A 451 4.05 12.99 6.86
CA PHE A 451 5.05 11.93 6.81
C PHE A 451 6.03 12.20 5.68
N ILE A 452 7.31 12.28 6.02
CA ILE A 452 8.41 12.41 5.04
C ILE A 452 9.05 11.03 4.87
N ILE A 453 8.85 10.43 3.70
CA ILE A 453 9.18 9.04 3.45
C ILE A 453 10.38 8.93 2.51
N GLY A 454 11.44 8.27 2.98
CA GLY A 454 12.65 8.03 2.21
C GLY A 454 13.37 6.78 2.67
N ASP A 455 14.16 6.20 1.77
CA ASP A 455 14.93 5.02 2.04
C ASP A 455 15.99 5.22 3.17
N PRO A 456 16.50 4.15 3.75
CA PRO A 456 17.65 4.25 4.64
C PRO A 456 18.80 5.00 3.96
N GLY A 457 19.35 6.02 4.63
CA GLY A 457 20.40 6.86 4.04
C GLY A 457 19.92 8.03 3.17
N ALA A 458 18.61 8.21 2.94
CA ALA A 458 18.08 9.34 2.18
C ALA A 458 18.36 10.74 2.78
N GLY A 459 18.91 10.82 3.99
CA GLY A 459 19.24 12.08 4.64
C GLY A 459 18.05 12.75 5.32
N LYS A 460 17.17 11.97 5.94
CA LYS A 460 15.99 12.41 6.70
C LYS A 460 16.28 13.43 7.81
N ASN A 461 17.52 13.48 8.30
CA ASN A 461 17.99 14.46 9.27
C ASN A 461 17.90 15.94 8.81
N ILE A 462 17.67 16.18 7.51
CA ILE A 462 17.42 17.54 7.00
C ILE A 462 16.15 18.13 7.62
N VAL A 463 15.09 17.32 7.80
CA VAL A 463 13.84 17.76 8.42
C VAL A 463 14.05 18.10 9.89
N GLU A 464 14.84 17.29 10.61
CA GLU A 464 15.21 17.56 12.01
C GLU A 464 15.98 18.86 12.17
N LYS A 465 16.86 19.17 11.21
CA LYS A 465 17.61 20.44 11.18
C LYS A 465 16.68 21.65 11.13
N PHE A 466 15.65 21.62 10.28
CA PHE A 466 14.69 22.71 10.20
C PHE A 466 13.74 22.73 11.40
N TYR A 467 13.32 21.57 11.89
CA TYR A 467 12.54 21.47 13.12
C TYR A 467 13.22 22.21 14.28
N LYS A 468 14.51 21.94 14.56
CA LYS A 468 15.25 22.57 15.66
C LYS A 468 15.37 24.10 15.54
N LYS A 469 15.28 24.64 14.31
CA LYS A 469 15.37 26.08 14.08
C LYS A 469 14.01 26.78 14.13
N ILE A 470 13.03 26.21 13.42
CA ILE A 470 11.71 26.84 13.28
C ILE A 470 10.85 26.64 14.53
N ALA A 471 10.93 25.48 15.19
CA ALA A 471 10.18 25.23 16.42
C ALA A 471 10.79 25.88 17.69
N ASP A 472 11.87 26.65 17.54
CA ASP A 472 12.58 27.28 18.68
C ASP A 472 11.64 28.08 19.60
N PRO A 473 10.66 28.89 19.15
CA PRO A 473 9.73 29.58 20.03
C PRO A 473 8.97 28.62 20.97
N MET A 474 8.43 27.52 20.44
CA MET A 474 7.74 26.51 21.25
C MET A 474 8.67 25.79 22.21
N ILE A 475 9.88 25.42 21.74
CA ILE A 475 10.88 24.69 22.55
C ILE A 475 11.37 25.55 23.71
N GLN A 476 11.58 26.87 23.49
CA GLN A 476 12.00 27.78 24.57
C GLN A 476 10.86 28.00 25.59
N ALA A 477 9.61 28.15 25.12
CA ALA A 477 8.46 28.27 26.02
C ALA A 477 8.30 27.04 26.91
N ASP A 478 8.48 25.85 26.36
CA ASP A 478 8.33 24.58 27.06
C ASP A 478 9.43 24.33 28.11
N LYS A 479 10.62 24.93 27.99
CA LYS A 479 11.72 24.69 28.93
C LYS A 479 11.34 25.03 30.38
N CYS A 480 10.75 26.19 30.60
CA CYS A 480 10.33 26.59 31.96
C CYS A 480 9.29 25.62 32.55
N LEU A 481 8.36 25.15 31.71
CA LEU A 481 7.32 24.19 32.11
C LEU A 481 7.91 22.81 32.42
N ILE A 482 8.89 22.36 31.62
CA ILE A 482 9.62 21.11 31.86
C ILE A 482 10.39 21.19 33.19
N ASP A 483 11.04 22.31 33.49
CA ASP A 483 11.75 22.52 34.75
C ASP A 483 10.81 22.50 35.96
N GLU A 484 9.61 23.01 35.81
CA GLU A 484 8.56 22.93 36.83
C GLU A 484 8.11 21.49 37.11
N VAL A 485 7.91 20.69 36.03
CA VAL A 485 7.59 19.27 36.17
C VAL A 485 8.73 18.49 36.83
N ASN A 486 9.98 18.78 36.47
CA ASN A 486 11.14 18.13 37.05
C ASN A 486 11.29 18.46 38.54
N ARG A 487 11.13 19.73 38.94
CA ARG A 487 11.13 20.13 40.37
C ARG A 487 10.04 19.42 41.15
N TYR A 488 8.84 19.27 40.60
CA TYR A 488 7.78 18.49 41.22
C TYR A 488 8.18 17.02 41.40
N LYS A 489 8.81 16.38 40.41
CA LYS A 489 9.25 14.99 40.49
C LYS A 489 10.34 14.79 41.53
N GLU A 490 11.30 15.70 41.62
CA GLU A 490 12.36 15.71 42.63
C GLU A 490 11.78 15.83 44.03
N GLY A 491 10.93 16.82 44.30
CA GLY A 491 10.26 17.00 45.57
C GLY A 491 9.35 15.82 45.98
N ARG A 492 8.72 15.14 45.01
CA ARG A 492 7.97 13.91 45.26
C ARG A 492 8.88 12.75 45.68
N THR A 493 10.05 12.64 45.05
CA THR A 493 11.04 11.60 45.41
C THR A 493 11.60 11.82 46.80
N GLU A 494 12.02 13.05 47.13
CA GLU A 494 12.51 13.43 48.44
C GLU A 494 11.46 13.14 49.54
N ARG A 495 10.19 13.45 49.29
CA ARG A 495 9.10 13.15 50.17
C ARG A 495 8.83 11.65 50.38
N THR A 496 9.07 10.83 49.34
CA THR A 496 8.88 9.38 49.41
C THR A 496 9.98 8.75 50.27
N THR A 497 11.17 9.31 50.28
CA THR A 497 12.33 8.83 51.03
C THR A 497 12.38 9.43 52.45
N SER A 498 11.61 10.48 52.75
CA SER A 498 11.59 11.15 54.05
C SER A 498 10.72 10.41 55.06
N THR A 499 11.10 10.49 56.35
CA THR A 499 10.31 9.96 57.46
C THR A 499 8.95 10.66 57.61
N LYS A 500 7.96 10.01 58.27
CA LYS A 500 6.62 10.60 58.47
C LYS A 500 6.63 11.99 59.17
N ALA A 501 7.62 12.24 60.04
CA ALA A 501 7.75 13.52 60.73
C ALA A 501 8.32 14.65 59.86
N GLN A 502 8.96 14.31 58.74
CA GLN A 502 9.56 15.26 57.80
C GLN A 502 8.69 15.56 56.57
N LYS A 503 7.55 14.87 56.45
CA LYS A 503 6.63 15.06 55.30
C LYS A 503 5.84 16.36 55.46
N GLY A 504 6.22 17.39 54.73
CA GLY A 504 5.43 18.61 54.58
C GLY A 504 4.09 18.36 53.85
N ASP A 505 3.37 19.42 53.51
CA ASP A 505 2.11 19.38 52.77
C ASP A 505 2.22 18.61 51.46
N ALA A 506 1.11 18.03 51.02
CA ALA A 506 1.09 17.29 49.76
C ALA A 506 1.43 18.19 48.60
N LEU A 507 2.53 17.85 47.88
CA LEU A 507 2.91 18.56 46.68
C LEU A 507 1.80 18.40 45.62
N LYS A 508 1.21 19.50 45.18
CA LYS A 508 0.27 19.49 44.08
C LYS A 508 1.06 19.38 42.75
N ARG A 509 0.62 18.51 41.87
CA ARG A 509 1.22 18.39 40.54
C ARG A 509 0.92 19.65 39.76
N PRO A 510 1.92 20.25 39.08
CA PRO A 510 1.71 21.42 38.26
C PRO A 510 0.81 21.10 37.06
N VAL A 511 -0.06 22.01 36.68
CA VAL A 511 -0.87 21.95 35.47
C VAL A 511 -0.13 22.76 34.40
N VAL A 512 0.59 22.08 33.53
CA VAL A 512 1.45 22.68 32.52
C VAL A 512 1.08 22.20 31.12
N GLY A 513 1.00 23.14 30.18
CA GLY A 513 0.70 22.90 28.78
C GLY A 513 1.97 22.78 27.93
N ILE A 514 2.82 21.77 28.17
CA ILE A 514 3.99 21.50 27.36
C ILE A 514 3.49 21.11 25.96
N ARG A 515 3.92 21.84 24.94
CA ARG A 515 3.41 21.69 23.56
C ARG A 515 4.22 20.72 22.72
N VAL A 516 5.54 20.66 22.90
CA VAL A 516 6.45 19.82 22.09
C VAL A 516 6.64 18.47 22.77
N HIS A 517 6.17 17.41 22.12
CA HIS A 517 6.24 16.06 22.64
C HIS A 517 6.98 15.09 21.73
N PRO A 518 7.93 14.29 22.27
CA PRO A 518 8.44 13.15 21.52
C PRO A 518 7.33 12.12 21.31
N ALA A 519 7.44 11.35 20.22
CA ALA A 519 6.48 10.30 19.89
C ALA A 519 6.29 9.23 20.99
N ARG A 520 7.24 9.11 21.91
CA ARG A 520 7.21 8.16 23.05
C ARG A 520 6.44 8.66 24.27
N THR A 521 5.79 9.80 24.21
CA THR A 521 4.99 10.30 25.34
C THR A 521 3.78 9.38 25.56
N ALA A 522 3.53 9.00 26.81
CA ALA A 522 2.35 8.22 27.16
C ALA A 522 1.06 9.01 26.83
N THR A 523 0.06 8.34 26.26
CA THR A 523 -1.16 8.98 25.75
C THR A 523 -1.89 9.80 26.82
N GLY A 524 -1.99 9.30 28.06
CA GLY A 524 -2.62 10.04 29.16
C GLY A 524 -1.88 11.31 29.56
N GLU A 525 -0.53 11.31 29.50
CA GLU A 525 0.28 12.51 29.73
C GLU A 525 0.14 13.51 28.60
N PHE A 526 0.12 13.03 27.36
CA PHE A 526 -0.10 13.85 26.19
C PHE A 526 -1.44 14.58 26.24
N ILE A 527 -2.53 13.87 26.56
CA ILE A 527 -3.88 14.47 26.70
C ILE A 527 -3.91 15.50 27.83
N ARG A 528 -3.20 15.24 28.95
CA ARG A 528 -3.14 16.22 30.07
C ARG A 528 -2.48 17.51 29.64
N HIS A 529 -1.33 17.44 28.98
CA HIS A 529 -0.63 18.62 28.49
C HIS A 529 -1.46 19.36 27.42
N MET A 530 -2.14 18.62 26.54
CA MET A 530 -3.02 19.22 25.53
C MET A 530 -4.17 20.01 26.15
N ASN A 531 -4.82 19.47 27.17
CA ASN A 531 -5.86 20.18 27.92
C ASN A 531 -5.35 21.40 28.71
N ALA A 532 -4.09 21.37 29.11
CA ALA A 532 -3.46 22.48 29.83
C ALA A 532 -2.85 23.53 28.88
N ALA A 533 -2.66 23.19 27.59
CA ALA A 533 -2.13 24.13 26.60
C ALA A 533 -3.21 25.12 26.12
N VAL A 534 -3.63 25.99 27.02
CA VAL A 534 -4.68 26.99 26.81
C VAL A 534 -4.13 28.37 27.12
N GLU A 535 -4.37 29.31 26.24
CA GLU A 535 -4.12 30.75 26.47
C GLU A 535 -5.43 31.55 26.43
N THR A 536 -5.43 32.66 27.08
CA THR A 536 -6.55 33.62 27.03
C THR A 536 -6.24 34.68 25.97
N VAL A 537 -6.96 34.63 24.86
CA VAL A 537 -6.85 35.61 23.79
C VAL A 537 -8.15 36.40 23.74
N GLN A 538 -8.05 37.73 23.86
CA GLN A 538 -9.22 38.62 23.87
C GLN A 538 -10.32 38.21 24.88
N GLY A 539 -9.90 37.64 26.02
CA GLY A 539 -10.81 37.21 27.07
C GLY A 539 -11.46 35.84 26.87
N GLN A 540 -11.15 35.14 25.79
CA GLN A 540 -11.64 33.81 25.50
C GLN A 540 -10.53 32.77 25.62
N PRO A 541 -10.79 31.57 26.16
CA PRO A 541 -9.81 30.49 26.19
C PRO A 541 -9.57 29.93 24.78
N LEU A 542 -8.32 29.85 24.41
CA LEU A 542 -7.86 29.34 23.13
C LEU A 542 -6.90 28.18 23.34
N ASN A 543 -7.24 27.00 22.84
CA ASN A 543 -6.34 25.85 22.85
C ASN A 543 -5.21 26.02 21.84
N LEU A 544 -3.99 25.73 22.26
CA LEU A 544 -2.80 25.74 21.42
C LEU A 544 -2.53 24.35 20.84
N HIS A 545 -1.98 24.30 19.62
CA HIS A 545 -1.56 23.03 19.04
C HIS A 545 -0.39 22.42 19.78
N MET A 546 -0.53 21.14 20.12
CA MET A 546 0.58 20.26 20.44
C MET A 546 1.40 20.02 19.19
N PHE A 547 2.68 19.72 19.35
CA PHE A 547 3.55 19.35 18.24
C PHE A 547 4.37 18.11 18.56
N SER A 548 4.46 17.19 17.60
CA SER A 548 5.34 16.01 17.70
C SER A 548 6.23 15.88 16.47
N PHE A 549 7.52 15.67 16.72
CA PHE A 549 8.49 15.31 15.70
C PHE A 549 9.13 13.97 16.05
N ASP A 550 9.23 13.05 15.07
CA ASP A 550 10.05 11.85 15.21
C ASP A 550 10.81 11.58 13.92
N ALA A 551 12.09 11.28 14.08
CA ALA A 551 13.01 11.00 12.96
C ALA A 551 12.84 9.57 12.42
N GLU A 552 12.17 8.67 13.15
CA GLU A 552 12.00 7.26 12.79
C GLU A 552 10.59 6.74 13.12
N LEU A 553 9.69 6.84 12.16
CA LEU A 553 8.33 6.30 12.27
C LEU A 553 8.30 4.80 12.70
N ASP A 554 9.34 4.04 12.36
CA ASP A 554 9.50 2.65 12.78
C ASP A 554 9.57 2.48 14.30
N ASN A 555 10.11 3.45 15.02
CA ASN A 555 10.19 3.41 16.48
C ASN A 555 8.83 3.66 17.13
N VAL A 556 8.01 4.50 16.53
CA VAL A 556 6.64 4.79 16.99
C VAL A 556 5.79 3.53 16.91
N THR A 557 5.96 2.72 15.87
CA THR A 557 5.18 1.50 15.63
C THR A 557 5.64 0.28 16.43
N LYS A 558 6.91 0.23 16.86
CA LYS A 558 7.48 -0.94 17.59
C LYS A 558 7.16 -1.00 19.06
N GLN A 559 6.92 0.14 19.71
CA GLN A 559 6.79 0.21 21.18
C GLN A 559 5.37 -0.09 21.69
N ASN A 560 4.38 -0.14 20.82
CA ASN A 560 2.98 -0.12 21.22
C ASN A 560 2.31 -1.49 21.06
N LYS A 561 2.67 -2.47 21.88
CA LYS A 561 1.97 -3.77 21.97
C LYS A 561 0.83 -3.80 23.00
N GLY A 562 0.36 -2.65 23.48
CA GLY A 562 -0.70 -2.50 24.50
C GLY A 562 -1.84 -1.59 24.02
N GLY A 563 -2.88 -1.41 24.84
CA GLY A 563 -4.06 -0.57 24.53
C GLY A 563 -3.75 0.88 24.16
N ASP A 564 -2.68 1.47 24.68
CA ASP A 564 -2.20 2.83 24.38
C ASP A 564 -2.00 3.16 22.90
N TRP A 565 -1.72 2.14 22.07
CA TRP A 565 -1.52 2.34 20.62
C TRP A 565 -2.80 2.71 19.87
N LYS A 566 -3.90 2.02 20.18
CA LYS A 566 -5.18 2.30 19.50
C LYS A 566 -5.69 3.68 19.87
N ASP A 567 -5.49 4.08 21.12
CA ASP A 567 -5.91 5.39 21.60
C ASP A 567 -5.14 6.51 20.89
N ARG A 568 -3.83 6.33 20.65
CA ARG A 568 -3.03 7.32 19.93
C ARG A 568 -3.40 7.42 18.44
N GLU A 569 -3.70 6.30 17.78
CA GLU A 569 -4.15 6.30 16.37
C GLU A 569 -5.48 7.05 16.22
N ILE A 570 -6.39 6.94 17.18
CA ILE A 570 -7.63 7.70 17.21
C ILE A 570 -7.35 9.20 17.33
N LEU A 571 -6.42 9.62 18.20
CA LEU A 571 -6.03 11.02 18.33
C LEU A 571 -5.40 11.56 17.04
N GLU A 572 -4.55 10.78 16.36
CA GLU A 572 -3.96 11.16 15.06
C GLU A 572 -5.04 11.38 13.99
N LEU A 573 -6.09 10.55 13.97
CA LEU A 573 -7.23 10.72 13.06
C LEU A 573 -8.01 12.01 13.36
N LYS A 574 -8.26 12.30 14.64
CA LYS A 574 -9.02 13.45 15.09
C LYS A 574 -8.23 14.77 14.98
N ALA A 575 -6.91 14.70 14.99
CA ALA A 575 -6.03 15.87 14.93
C ALA A 575 -6.24 16.72 13.66
N PHE A 576 -6.54 16.13 12.53
CA PHE A 576 -6.66 16.81 11.24
C PHE A 576 -7.79 17.86 11.21
N HIS A 577 -8.88 17.63 11.92
CA HIS A 577 -10.02 18.54 11.98
C HIS A 577 -10.27 19.11 13.38
N ASN A 578 -9.35 18.93 14.33
CA ASN A 578 -9.49 19.27 15.74
C ASN A 578 -10.78 18.67 16.35
N GLU A 579 -11.12 17.45 15.95
CA GLU A 579 -12.32 16.76 16.38
C GLU A 579 -12.32 16.52 17.89
N GLU A 580 -13.52 16.47 18.47
CA GLU A 580 -13.70 16.17 19.89
C GLU A 580 -13.39 14.70 20.20
N ASP A 581 -12.72 14.45 21.32
CA ASP A 581 -12.50 13.16 21.93
C ASP A 581 -12.87 13.22 23.42
N GLY A 582 -12.91 12.07 24.07
CA GLY A 582 -13.25 12.03 25.49
C GLY A 582 -12.73 10.80 26.18
N GLN A 583 -12.46 10.96 27.47
CA GLN A 583 -12.09 9.85 28.34
C GLN A 583 -12.71 9.98 29.72
N MET A 584 -13.04 8.83 30.33
CA MET A 584 -13.59 8.73 31.66
C MET A 584 -12.77 7.70 32.47
N TYR A 585 -11.82 8.20 33.26
CA TYR A 585 -11.00 7.35 34.12
C TYR A 585 -11.21 7.69 35.58
N ALA A 586 -11.22 6.67 36.43
CA ALA A 586 -11.44 6.83 37.86
C ALA A 586 -10.18 7.26 38.66
N ASN A 587 -9.01 7.34 37.99
CA ASN A 587 -7.79 7.73 38.70
C ASN A 587 -7.67 9.27 38.80
N GLN A 588 -7.10 9.73 39.92
CA GLN A 588 -6.97 11.17 40.23
C GLN A 588 -6.04 11.94 39.30
N GLU A 589 -5.21 11.25 38.51
CA GLU A 589 -4.19 11.90 37.62
C GLU A 589 -4.62 11.96 36.17
N SER A 590 -5.74 11.36 35.79
CA SER A 590 -6.24 11.39 34.41
C SER A 590 -7.18 12.54 34.17
N VAL A 591 -7.13 13.11 32.98
CA VAL A 591 -8.15 14.03 32.51
C VAL A 591 -9.46 13.26 32.34
N THR A 592 -10.56 13.82 32.85
CA THR A 592 -11.89 13.26 32.70
C THR A 592 -12.78 14.27 32.00
N GLY A 593 -13.42 13.88 30.91
CA GLY A 593 -14.31 14.73 30.12
C GLY A 593 -14.00 14.72 28.65
N MET A 594 -14.64 15.65 27.95
CA MET A 594 -14.48 15.89 26.52
C MET A 594 -13.38 16.93 26.28
N PHE A 595 -12.65 16.78 25.15
CA PHE A 595 -11.60 17.70 24.75
C PHE A 595 -11.42 17.66 23.24
N ASN A 596 -10.97 18.76 22.64
CA ASN A 596 -10.64 18.81 21.22
C ASN A 596 -9.17 18.47 21.00
N VAL A 597 -8.89 17.77 19.90
CA VAL A 597 -7.55 17.32 19.57
C VAL A 597 -6.83 18.36 18.73
N PHE A 598 -6.08 19.26 19.38
CA PHE A 598 -5.20 20.23 18.74
C PHE A 598 -3.78 19.66 18.64
N TRP A 599 -3.48 18.97 17.55
CA TRP A 599 -2.18 18.29 17.43
C TRP A 599 -1.66 18.27 15.99
N ASN A 600 -0.46 18.80 15.80
CA ASN A 600 0.27 18.75 14.56
C ASN A 600 1.49 17.84 14.72
N PHE A 601 1.81 17.07 13.70
CA PHE A 601 2.98 16.19 13.75
C PHE A 601 3.66 16.04 12.40
N ILE A 602 5.00 15.86 12.48
CA ILE A 602 5.86 15.54 11.35
C ILE A 602 6.67 14.31 11.72
N TYR A 603 6.48 13.21 11.01
CA TYR A 603 7.26 12.00 11.20
C TYR A 603 8.06 11.68 9.95
N THR A 604 9.32 11.27 10.12
CA THR A 604 10.11 10.75 9.01
C THR A 604 10.20 9.24 9.11
N GLY A 605 10.25 8.54 7.97
CA GLY A 605 10.23 7.08 7.97
C GLY A 605 10.67 6.47 6.65
N THR A 606 10.59 5.15 6.60
CA THR A 606 10.82 4.36 5.41
C THR A 606 9.48 4.00 4.74
N PRO A 607 9.47 3.64 3.44
CA PRO A 607 8.26 3.10 2.80
C PRO A 607 7.67 1.91 3.56
N TYR A 608 8.52 1.06 4.14
CA TYR A 608 8.09 -0.06 4.96
C TYR A 608 7.34 0.39 6.23
N ALA A 609 7.83 1.42 6.92
CA ALA A 609 7.17 1.99 8.09
C ALA A 609 5.80 2.59 7.74
N LEU A 610 5.71 3.27 6.59
CA LEU A 610 4.45 3.80 6.07
C LEU A 610 3.42 2.69 5.81
N HIS A 611 3.80 1.62 5.11
CA HIS A 611 2.91 0.47 4.84
C HIS A 611 2.46 -0.28 6.10
N ARG A 612 3.26 -0.25 7.17
CA ARG A 612 2.84 -0.76 8.47
C ARG A 612 1.79 0.12 9.14
N LYS A 613 1.92 1.43 8.99
CA LYS A 613 1.01 2.43 9.58
C LYS A 613 -0.30 2.51 8.80
N VAL A 614 -0.22 2.58 7.47
CA VAL A 614 -1.36 2.64 6.56
C VAL A 614 -1.30 1.44 5.61
N ASN A 615 -2.29 0.60 5.66
CA ASN A 615 -2.38 -0.63 4.88
C ASN A 615 -3.82 -0.90 4.43
N GLN A 616 -4.01 -1.91 3.57
CA GLN A 616 -5.32 -2.29 3.04
C GLN A 616 -6.42 -2.44 4.11
N ARG A 617 -6.06 -2.97 5.28
CA ARG A 617 -7.05 -3.27 6.35
C ARG A 617 -7.56 -2.04 7.06
N ASN A 618 -6.71 -1.02 7.21
CA ASN A 618 -7.08 0.22 7.90
C ASN A 618 -7.28 1.42 6.95
N PHE A 619 -7.25 1.20 5.63
CA PHE A 619 -7.50 2.26 4.65
C PHE A 619 -8.85 2.95 4.89
N GLY A 620 -9.88 2.15 5.21
CA GLY A 620 -11.25 2.63 5.49
C GLY A 620 -11.37 3.55 6.71
N THR A 621 -10.37 3.62 7.60
CA THR A 621 -10.37 4.58 8.72
C THR A 621 -10.20 6.04 8.26
N GLY A 622 -9.77 6.25 7.00
CA GLY A 622 -9.51 7.57 6.43
C GLY A 622 -8.18 8.21 6.87
N MET A 623 -7.28 7.43 7.47
CA MET A 623 -5.94 7.91 7.84
C MET A 623 -5.17 8.37 6.59
N SER A 624 -5.18 7.57 5.52
CA SER A 624 -4.50 7.86 4.26
C SER A 624 -4.85 9.23 3.68
N THR A 625 -6.12 9.63 3.75
CA THR A 625 -6.58 10.92 3.20
C THR A 625 -6.27 12.12 4.09
N ARG A 626 -5.96 11.88 5.37
CA ARG A 626 -5.57 12.91 6.32
C ARG A 626 -4.08 13.18 6.34
N LEU A 627 -3.26 12.25 5.87
CA LEU A 627 -1.81 12.37 5.87
C LEU A 627 -1.30 13.08 4.60
N ALA A 628 -0.38 14.02 4.76
CA ALA A 628 0.49 14.43 3.67
C ALA A 628 1.74 13.56 3.68
N VAL A 629 1.90 12.74 2.66
CA VAL A 629 3.06 11.84 2.53
C VAL A 629 3.93 12.34 1.40
N ILE A 630 5.10 12.86 1.73
CA ILE A 630 6.02 13.48 0.77
C ILE A 630 7.29 12.63 0.65
N PRO A 631 7.74 12.31 -0.58
CA PRO A 631 8.95 11.52 -0.77
C PRO A 631 10.22 12.33 -0.47
N LEU A 632 11.22 11.64 0.07
CA LEU A 632 12.57 12.14 0.24
C LEU A 632 13.54 11.20 -0.48
N PRO A 633 13.80 11.41 -1.78
CA PRO A 633 14.64 10.52 -2.56
C PRO A 633 16.07 10.43 -2.04
N ALA A 634 16.64 9.23 -2.02
CA ALA A 634 18.06 9.03 -1.88
C ALA A 634 18.75 9.41 -3.20
N LYS A 635 19.73 10.28 -3.15
CA LYS A 635 20.56 10.60 -4.32
C LYS A 635 22.01 10.22 -4.02
N GLY A 636 22.71 9.80 -5.06
CA GLY A 636 24.12 9.41 -4.97
C GLY A 636 25.01 10.50 -4.36
N LEU A 637 26.16 10.13 -3.90
CA LEU A 637 27.14 11.02 -3.31
C LEU A 637 27.64 12.02 -4.37
N ALA A 638 27.22 13.27 -4.28
CA ALA A 638 27.77 14.36 -5.07
C ALA A 638 28.53 15.31 -4.14
N LYS A 639 29.78 15.58 -4.46
CA LYS A 639 30.54 16.62 -3.77
C LYS A 639 29.92 17.98 -4.09
N ARG A 640 29.40 18.65 -3.07
CA ARG A 640 28.79 19.98 -3.21
C ARG A 640 29.71 21.02 -2.60
N HIS A 641 29.86 22.13 -3.30
CA HIS A 641 30.42 23.33 -2.71
C HIS A 641 29.34 23.92 -1.79
N GLN A 642 29.60 23.93 -0.53
CA GLN A 642 28.70 24.45 0.48
C GLN A 642 28.65 25.98 0.38
N GLN A 643 27.51 26.53 0.09
CA GLN A 643 27.26 27.94 0.27
C GLN A 643 26.97 28.18 1.76
N VAL A 644 27.77 29.02 2.38
CA VAL A 644 27.55 29.41 3.77
C VAL A 644 26.86 30.78 3.76
N ASN A 645 25.61 30.79 4.22
CA ASN A 645 24.91 32.00 4.58
C ASN A 645 24.68 32.00 6.10
N PRO A 646 25.52 32.69 6.88
CA PRO A 646 25.37 32.75 8.34
C PRO A 646 24.03 33.36 8.76
N ASP A 647 23.46 34.26 7.97
CA ASP A 647 22.24 34.99 8.29
C ASP A 647 20.97 34.14 8.03
N ALA A 648 21.08 33.07 7.23
CA ALA A 648 19.92 32.20 6.92
C ALA A 648 19.28 31.59 8.17
N ASN A 649 20.06 31.25 9.19
CA ASN A 649 19.55 30.71 10.44
C ASN A 649 18.83 31.77 11.28
N GLU A 650 19.32 32.98 11.30
CA GLU A 650 18.71 34.11 12.01
C GLU A 650 17.44 34.57 11.34
N GLU A 651 17.40 34.55 10.01
CA GLU A 651 16.17 34.86 9.26
C GLU A 651 15.06 33.86 9.56
N LEU A 652 15.35 32.54 9.49
CA LEU A 652 14.37 31.50 9.82
C LEU A 652 13.83 31.63 11.25
N LYS A 653 14.69 31.94 12.21
CA LYS A 653 14.29 32.17 13.61
C LYS A 653 13.47 33.43 13.74
N THR A 654 13.87 34.53 13.12
CA THR A 654 13.14 35.79 13.15
C THR A 654 11.70 35.60 12.67
N TRP A 655 11.50 34.90 11.56
CA TRP A 655 10.18 34.61 11.05
C TRP A 655 9.41 33.64 11.94
N ALA A 656 10.08 32.65 12.56
CA ALA A 656 9.44 31.77 13.52
C ALA A 656 8.83 32.55 14.70
N TYR A 657 9.59 33.49 15.29
CA TYR A 657 9.08 34.33 16.38
C TYR A 657 8.02 35.35 15.94
N ARG A 658 8.06 35.81 14.67
CA ARG A 658 7.00 36.67 14.12
C ARG A 658 5.70 35.89 13.94
N LEU A 659 5.76 34.70 13.34
CA LEU A 659 4.59 33.88 13.08
C LEU A 659 3.97 33.31 14.36
N ASP A 660 4.76 33.04 15.38
CA ASP A 660 4.23 32.62 16.70
C ASP A 660 3.33 33.70 17.37
N LYS A 661 3.39 34.95 16.92
CA LYS A 661 2.57 36.04 17.41
C LYS A 661 1.34 36.30 16.53
N VAL A 662 1.15 35.60 15.45
CA VAL A 662 0.01 35.77 14.55
C VAL A 662 -1.24 35.23 15.21
N GLU A 663 -2.27 36.05 15.30
CA GLU A 663 -3.57 35.75 15.89
C GLU A 663 -4.72 36.30 15.07
N GLY A 664 -5.90 35.72 15.22
CA GLY A 664 -7.13 36.18 14.59
C GLY A 664 -7.40 35.52 13.25
N GLU A 665 -8.39 36.03 12.56
CA GLU A 665 -8.84 35.51 11.27
C GLU A 665 -7.89 35.90 10.15
N LEU A 666 -7.56 34.93 9.31
CA LEU A 666 -6.78 35.14 8.09
C LEU A 666 -7.71 35.23 6.90
N PRO A 667 -7.69 36.32 6.14
CA PRO A 667 -8.52 36.49 4.95
C PRO A 667 -7.96 35.65 3.80
N ILE A 668 -8.59 34.55 3.49
CA ILE A 668 -8.10 33.56 2.51
C ILE A 668 -9.03 33.39 1.30
N GLU A 669 -9.96 34.31 1.08
CA GLU A 669 -10.96 34.19 -0.01
C GLU A 669 -10.33 33.86 -1.37
N PRO A 670 -9.19 34.49 -1.80
CA PRO A 670 -8.58 34.14 -3.09
C PRO A 670 -8.03 32.70 -3.14
N LEU A 671 -7.64 32.13 -1.98
CA LEU A 671 -7.22 30.73 -1.89
C LEU A 671 -8.43 29.79 -1.81
N ASN A 672 -9.54 30.21 -1.21
CA ASN A 672 -10.80 29.47 -1.24
C ASN A 672 -11.28 29.27 -2.68
N ASP A 673 -11.28 30.33 -3.49
CA ASP A 673 -11.66 30.27 -4.90
C ASP A 673 -10.71 29.33 -5.68
N GLU A 674 -9.40 29.50 -5.52
CA GLU A 674 -8.40 28.68 -6.19
C GLU A 674 -8.52 27.20 -5.83
N THR A 675 -8.72 26.89 -4.55
CA THR A 675 -8.85 25.50 -4.08
C THR A 675 -10.17 24.86 -4.53
N TYR A 676 -11.24 25.64 -4.61
CA TYR A 676 -12.52 25.20 -5.15
C TYR A 676 -12.40 24.83 -6.64
N ASP A 677 -11.88 25.74 -7.46
CA ASP A 677 -11.72 25.56 -8.90
C ASP A 677 -10.81 24.35 -9.20
N TRP A 678 -9.71 24.27 -8.48
CA TRP A 678 -8.78 23.15 -8.62
C TRP A 678 -9.41 21.80 -8.26
N GLN A 679 -10.13 21.72 -7.14
CA GLN A 679 -10.71 20.49 -6.66
C GLN A 679 -11.94 20.09 -7.49
N SER A 680 -12.84 21.02 -7.82
CA SER A 680 -14.06 20.73 -8.58
C SER A 680 -13.75 20.15 -9.96
N SER A 681 -12.78 20.74 -10.68
CA SER A 681 -12.38 20.24 -12.00
C SER A 681 -11.89 18.79 -11.96
N ARG A 682 -11.16 18.40 -10.90
CA ARG A 682 -10.65 17.02 -10.74
C ARG A 682 -11.71 16.06 -10.23
N LEU A 683 -12.60 16.53 -9.36
CA LEU A 683 -13.72 15.72 -8.90
C LEU A 683 -14.69 15.39 -10.05
N GLU A 684 -14.97 16.33 -10.94
CA GLU A 684 -15.77 16.09 -12.14
C GLU A 684 -15.17 14.97 -13.01
N ILE A 685 -13.84 14.98 -13.20
CA ILE A 685 -13.14 13.92 -13.94
C ILE A 685 -13.25 12.58 -13.21
N ALA A 686 -13.03 12.57 -11.89
CA ALA A 686 -13.10 11.35 -11.09
C ALA A 686 -14.53 10.79 -11.02
N GLU A 687 -15.55 11.65 -10.97
CA GLU A 687 -16.97 11.27 -11.02
C GLU A 687 -17.35 10.72 -12.37
N PHE A 688 -16.92 11.37 -13.43
CA PHE A 688 -17.15 10.93 -14.78
C PHE A 688 -16.56 9.53 -15.05
N ASN A 689 -15.37 9.27 -14.50
CA ASN A 689 -14.70 7.96 -14.60
C ASN A 689 -15.20 6.92 -13.58
N ASP A 690 -16.19 7.26 -12.73
CA ASP A 690 -16.65 6.45 -11.58
C ASP A 690 -15.48 6.01 -10.68
N ASP A 691 -14.44 6.86 -10.58
CA ASP A 691 -13.25 6.57 -9.79
C ASP A 691 -13.42 7.00 -8.33
N LYS A 692 -14.03 6.09 -7.53
CA LYS A 692 -14.23 6.29 -6.08
C LYS A 692 -12.91 6.41 -5.31
N ALA A 693 -11.85 5.77 -5.80
CA ALA A 693 -10.54 5.81 -5.17
C ALA A 693 -9.96 7.22 -5.27
N ASP A 694 -9.94 7.78 -6.47
CA ASP A 694 -9.42 9.12 -6.72
C ASP A 694 -10.29 10.20 -6.05
N ARG A 695 -11.62 10.09 -6.13
CA ARG A 695 -12.57 10.96 -5.39
C ARG A 695 -12.26 11.01 -3.89
N THR A 696 -11.83 9.88 -3.32
CA THR A 696 -11.49 9.81 -1.90
C THR A 696 -10.17 10.49 -1.59
N LEU A 697 -9.16 10.32 -2.44
CA LEU A 697 -7.86 10.94 -2.28
C LEU A 697 -7.91 12.46 -2.45
N LEU A 698 -8.78 12.98 -3.32
CA LEU A 698 -8.95 14.42 -3.59
C LEU A 698 -9.54 15.22 -2.41
N LYS A 699 -10.33 14.59 -1.55
CA LYS A 699 -11.18 15.29 -0.56
C LYS A 699 -10.46 16.26 0.36
N ARG A 700 -9.22 16.00 0.73
CA ARG A 700 -8.49 16.79 1.74
C ARG A 700 -7.27 17.53 1.20
N ILE A 701 -7.05 17.49 -0.10
CA ILE A 701 -5.93 18.17 -0.76
C ILE A 701 -5.97 19.70 -0.54
N PRO A 702 -7.14 20.39 -0.67
CA PRO A 702 -7.22 21.83 -0.48
C PRO A 702 -6.71 22.33 0.87
N TYR A 703 -6.96 21.60 1.94
CA TYR A 703 -6.47 21.98 3.28
C TYR A 703 -4.94 22.06 3.34
N TYR A 704 -4.25 21.16 2.64
CA TYR A 704 -2.79 21.22 2.53
C TYR A 704 -2.32 22.30 1.58
N GLY A 705 -3.09 22.57 0.50
CA GLY A 705 -2.83 23.71 -0.37
C GLY A 705 -2.74 25.00 0.42
N ILE A 706 -3.79 25.33 1.17
CA ILE A 706 -3.84 26.49 2.04
C ILE A 706 -2.78 26.39 3.14
N GLY A 707 -2.77 25.30 3.88
CA GLY A 707 -1.93 25.15 5.08
C GLY A 707 -0.42 25.29 4.79
N ILE A 708 0.09 24.74 3.68
CA ILE A 708 1.51 24.77 3.33
C ILE A 708 1.91 26.13 2.74
N SER A 709 1.06 26.76 1.94
CA SER A 709 1.37 28.04 1.28
C SER A 709 1.17 29.27 2.19
N LEU A 710 0.13 29.26 3.01
CA LEU A 710 -0.30 30.43 3.78
C LEU A 710 0.77 31.04 4.69
N PRO A 711 1.63 30.29 5.40
CA PRO A 711 2.70 30.89 6.18
C PRO A 711 3.65 31.74 5.33
N PHE A 712 3.99 31.29 4.13
CA PHE A 712 4.88 32.00 3.21
C PHE A 712 4.19 33.19 2.55
N ILE A 713 2.90 33.06 2.22
CA ILE A 713 2.07 34.18 1.72
C ILE A 713 2.00 35.29 2.78
N LEU A 714 1.76 34.92 4.03
CA LEU A 714 1.74 35.89 5.13
C LEU A 714 3.12 36.57 5.32
N MET A 715 4.22 35.84 5.21
CA MET A 715 5.57 36.41 5.25
C MET A 715 5.80 37.43 4.12
N ARG A 716 5.29 37.13 2.91
CA ARG A 716 5.40 38.01 1.75
C ARG A 716 4.60 39.33 1.92
N HIS A 717 3.42 39.23 2.51
CA HIS A 717 2.52 40.34 2.76
C HIS A 717 2.58 40.87 4.21
N TRP A 718 3.74 40.65 4.89
CA TRP A 718 3.87 40.90 6.33
C TRP A 718 3.56 42.33 6.73
N ASP A 719 4.04 43.34 5.99
CA ASP A 719 3.86 44.74 6.30
C ASP A 719 2.36 45.14 6.17
N GLU A 720 1.71 44.70 5.11
CA GLU A 720 0.25 44.88 4.93
C GLU A 720 -0.54 44.28 6.09
N TRP A 721 -0.18 43.03 6.45
CA TRP A 721 -0.81 42.32 7.57
C TRP A 721 -0.63 43.05 8.91
N GLN A 722 0.55 43.59 9.16
CA GLN A 722 0.79 44.32 10.39
C GLN A 722 -0.04 45.63 10.46
N GLU A 723 -0.16 46.34 9.35
CA GLU A 723 -0.87 47.61 9.29
C GLU A 723 -2.39 47.48 9.23
N LYS A 724 -2.88 46.55 8.40
CA LYS A 724 -4.31 46.52 8.02
C LYS A 724 -5.02 45.21 8.37
N LYS A 725 -4.31 44.19 8.76
CA LYS A 725 -4.84 42.81 8.93
C LYS A 725 -5.51 42.28 7.65
N THR A 726 -5.02 42.70 6.47
CA THR A 726 -5.46 42.26 5.15
C THR A 726 -4.33 41.56 4.44
N LEU A 727 -4.66 40.75 3.45
CA LEU A 727 -3.68 40.05 2.56
C LEU A 727 -4.14 40.25 1.12
N THR A 728 -3.49 41.17 0.39
CA THR A 728 -3.79 41.40 -1.02
C THR A 728 -3.05 40.34 -1.87
N MET A 729 -3.64 39.14 -1.97
CA MET A 729 -3.06 38.00 -2.68
C MET A 729 -3.12 38.20 -4.20
N ASP A 730 -2.05 37.87 -4.88
CA ASP A 730 -1.95 37.91 -6.34
C ASP A 730 -1.94 36.48 -6.96
N GLU A 731 -1.76 36.40 -8.29
CA GLU A 731 -1.72 35.12 -9.01
C GLU A 731 -0.55 34.22 -8.56
N ARG A 732 0.56 34.79 -8.07
CA ARG A 732 1.68 33.99 -7.54
C ARG A 732 1.29 33.27 -6.23
N ASP A 733 0.51 33.92 -5.38
CA ASP A 733 0.04 33.32 -4.14
C ASP A 733 -0.91 32.15 -4.43
N LYS A 734 -1.78 32.30 -5.43
CA LYS A 734 -2.63 31.24 -5.94
C LYS A 734 -1.81 30.09 -6.54
N GLN A 735 -0.78 30.40 -7.34
CA GLN A 735 0.14 29.40 -7.89
C GLN A 735 0.87 28.64 -6.79
N LEU A 736 1.31 29.29 -5.73
CA LEU A 736 1.98 28.62 -4.60
C LEU A 736 1.01 27.64 -3.93
N CYS A 737 -0.24 28.02 -3.71
CA CYS A 737 -1.28 27.15 -3.19
C CYS A 737 -1.55 25.96 -4.13
N ARG A 738 -1.70 26.24 -5.43
CA ARG A 738 -1.90 25.22 -6.48
C ARG A 738 -0.76 24.22 -6.51
N LEU A 739 0.48 24.69 -6.43
CA LEU A 739 1.67 23.80 -6.42
C LEU A 739 1.66 22.88 -5.19
N ALA A 740 1.25 23.36 -4.02
CA ALA A 740 1.11 22.51 -2.83
C ALA A 740 0.04 21.43 -3.04
N MET A 741 -1.09 21.78 -3.65
CA MET A 741 -2.14 20.80 -3.99
C MET A 741 -1.67 19.76 -5.00
N GLU A 742 -0.97 20.18 -6.07
CA GLU A 742 -0.44 19.26 -7.09
C GLU A 742 0.57 18.28 -6.49
N ILE A 743 1.51 18.76 -5.70
CA ILE A 743 2.49 17.90 -5.02
C ILE A 743 1.75 16.90 -4.12
N GLN A 744 0.86 17.38 -3.27
CA GLN A 744 0.12 16.53 -2.35
C GLN A 744 -0.72 15.49 -3.08
N TYR A 745 -1.44 15.87 -4.13
CA TYR A 745 -2.28 14.98 -4.90
C TYR A 745 -1.49 13.89 -5.62
N LYS A 746 -0.42 14.26 -6.33
CA LYS A 746 0.45 13.27 -6.98
C LYS A 746 1.12 12.31 -5.99
N CYS A 747 1.51 12.83 -4.82
CA CYS A 747 2.01 11.99 -3.72
C CYS A 747 0.93 11.05 -3.16
N GLN A 748 -0.31 11.53 -2.98
CA GLN A 748 -1.44 10.70 -2.56
C GLN A 748 -1.71 9.56 -3.56
N GLN A 749 -1.71 9.87 -4.86
CA GLN A 749 -1.86 8.86 -5.90
C GLN A 749 -0.71 7.85 -5.89
N PHE A 750 0.52 8.31 -5.70
CA PHE A 750 1.71 7.47 -5.67
C PHE A 750 1.71 6.50 -4.49
N PHE A 751 1.48 6.99 -3.27
CA PHE A 751 1.57 6.17 -2.06
C PHE A 751 0.31 5.34 -1.79
N PHE A 752 -0.87 5.84 -2.16
CA PHE A 752 -2.15 5.27 -1.75
C PHE A 752 -3.09 4.93 -2.90
N GLY A 753 -2.78 5.28 -4.15
CA GLY A 753 -3.68 5.07 -5.29
C GLY A 753 -4.05 3.61 -5.50
N GLU A 754 -3.08 2.70 -5.50
CA GLU A 754 -3.34 1.26 -5.62
C GLU A 754 -4.11 0.71 -4.41
N MET A 755 -3.76 1.17 -3.21
CA MET A 755 -4.44 0.76 -1.98
C MET A 755 -5.90 1.20 -1.97
N ALA A 756 -6.18 2.45 -2.40
CA ALA A 756 -7.53 2.98 -2.53
C ALA A 756 -8.34 2.20 -3.57
N PHE A 757 -7.74 1.91 -4.71
CA PHE A 757 -8.35 1.12 -5.76
C PHE A 757 -8.77 -0.28 -5.26
N ASN A 758 -7.82 -0.99 -4.62
CA ASN A 758 -8.07 -2.33 -4.10
C ASN A 758 -9.13 -2.33 -2.99
N TYR A 759 -9.12 -1.31 -2.11
CA TYR A 759 -10.14 -1.15 -1.07
C TYR A 759 -11.56 -1.07 -1.65
N TYR A 760 -11.78 -0.24 -2.67
CA TYR A 760 -13.11 -0.13 -3.28
C TYR A 760 -13.49 -1.34 -4.14
N ALA A 761 -12.51 -1.99 -4.77
CA ALA A 761 -12.75 -3.25 -5.48
C ALA A 761 -13.21 -4.37 -4.53
N ASP A 762 -12.62 -4.46 -3.34
CA ASP A 762 -12.99 -5.43 -2.31
C ASP A 762 -14.34 -5.09 -1.67
N GLN A 763 -14.63 -3.81 -1.40
CA GLN A 763 -15.94 -3.38 -0.92
C GLN A 763 -17.06 -3.72 -1.89
N ASN A 764 -16.85 -3.55 -3.18
CA ASN A 764 -17.83 -3.95 -4.19
C ASN A 764 -18.10 -5.46 -4.16
N LYS A 765 -17.14 -6.29 -3.73
CA LYS A 765 -17.32 -7.73 -3.50
C LYS A 765 -18.07 -8.03 -2.20
N GLU A 766 -17.89 -7.21 -1.15
CA GLU A 766 -18.55 -7.39 0.15
C GLU A 766 -19.97 -6.86 0.18
N PHE A 767 -20.24 -5.76 -0.52
CA PHE A 767 -21.56 -5.10 -0.63
C PHE A 767 -22.37 -5.49 -1.89
N VAL A 768 -21.79 -6.23 -2.82
CA VAL A 768 -22.66 -7.13 -3.60
C VAL A 768 -23.34 -7.97 -2.54
N VAL A 769 -24.59 -7.58 -2.22
CA VAL A 769 -25.49 -8.42 -1.45
C VAL A 769 -25.23 -9.81 -1.97
N ARG A 770 -24.56 -10.64 -1.16
CA ARG A 770 -24.49 -12.07 -1.47
C ARG A 770 -25.93 -12.41 -1.64
N LYS A 771 -26.43 -12.45 -2.89
CA LYS A 771 -27.69 -13.12 -3.20
C LYS A 771 -27.45 -14.45 -2.54
N ARG A 772 -28.07 -14.64 -1.37
CA ARG A 772 -27.84 -15.82 -0.54
C ARG A 772 -27.98 -16.97 -1.49
N SER A 773 -26.81 -17.39 -1.90
CA SER A 773 -26.42 -18.35 -2.88
C SER A 773 -27.42 -18.55 -4.04
N THR A 774 -26.97 -18.25 -5.24
CA THR A 774 -27.42 -18.83 -6.52
C THR A 774 -27.81 -20.29 -6.34
N ARG A 775 -27.10 -21.04 -5.52
CA ARG A 775 -27.42 -22.42 -5.16
C ARG A 775 -28.76 -22.57 -4.44
N TYR A 776 -29.12 -21.69 -3.50
CA TYR A 776 -30.37 -21.74 -2.79
C TYR A 776 -31.56 -21.41 -3.74
N SER A 777 -31.39 -20.38 -4.55
CA SER A 777 -32.36 -19.97 -5.56
C SER A 777 -32.51 -21.03 -6.67
N GLU A 778 -31.41 -21.62 -7.11
CA GLU A 778 -31.41 -22.71 -8.08
C GLU A 778 -32.04 -23.99 -7.52
N CYS A 779 -31.72 -24.34 -6.27
CA CYS A 779 -32.40 -25.47 -5.62
C CYS A 779 -33.90 -25.21 -5.44
N PHE A 780 -34.27 -23.99 -5.03
CA PHE A 780 -35.69 -23.65 -4.91
C PHE A 780 -36.42 -23.73 -6.27
N ARG A 781 -35.77 -23.27 -7.34
CA ARG A 781 -36.29 -23.35 -8.72
C ARG A 781 -36.50 -24.81 -9.16
N LYS A 782 -35.58 -25.71 -8.80
CA LYS A 782 -35.65 -27.16 -9.11
C LYS A 782 -36.70 -27.93 -8.33
N LEU A 783 -37.20 -27.38 -7.22
CA LEU A 783 -38.31 -28.01 -6.51
C LEU A 783 -39.58 -28.01 -7.38
N PRO A 784 -40.39 -29.07 -7.36
CA PRO A 784 -41.74 -29.06 -7.94
C PRO A 784 -42.63 -27.99 -7.28
N ASP A 785 -43.66 -27.51 -7.97
CA ASP A 785 -44.61 -26.54 -7.39
C ASP A 785 -45.28 -27.06 -6.12
N GLU A 786 -45.55 -28.36 -6.08
CA GLU A 786 -45.92 -29.06 -4.85
C GLU A 786 -44.87 -30.11 -4.53
N PHE A 787 -44.30 -30.03 -3.32
CA PHE A 787 -43.20 -30.90 -2.90
C PHE A 787 -43.39 -31.44 -1.49
N LYS A 788 -42.81 -32.62 -1.26
CA LYS A 788 -42.69 -33.25 0.06
C LYS A 788 -41.35 -32.86 0.71
N THR A 789 -41.26 -32.99 2.04
CA THR A 789 -39.99 -32.76 2.79
C THR A 789 -38.84 -33.54 2.22
N GLN A 790 -39.05 -34.78 1.76
CA GLN A 790 -37.98 -35.62 1.19
C GLN A 790 -37.46 -35.02 -0.13
N GLN A 791 -38.33 -34.56 -1.00
CA GLN A 791 -37.91 -33.89 -2.25
C GLN A 791 -37.13 -32.60 -1.98
N PHE A 792 -37.48 -31.88 -0.91
CA PHE A 792 -36.70 -30.74 -0.46
C PHE A 792 -35.29 -31.16 -0.03
N ILE A 793 -35.15 -32.22 0.77
CA ILE A 793 -33.90 -32.80 1.20
C ILE A 793 -33.02 -33.20 0.00
N ASP A 794 -33.61 -33.91 -0.96
CA ASP A 794 -32.91 -34.40 -2.14
C ASP A 794 -32.38 -33.26 -3.02
N VAL A 795 -33.19 -32.23 -3.24
CA VAL A 795 -32.82 -31.08 -4.07
C VAL A 795 -31.79 -30.16 -3.39
N PHE A 796 -31.94 -29.92 -2.10
CA PHE A 796 -31.05 -29.04 -1.33
C PHE A 796 -29.82 -29.77 -0.76
N GLY A 797 -29.80 -31.09 -0.77
CA GLY A 797 -28.71 -31.91 -0.22
C GLY A 797 -28.47 -31.63 1.27
N CYS A 798 -29.54 -31.50 2.06
CA CYS A 798 -29.48 -31.12 3.47
C CYS A 798 -30.08 -32.17 4.40
N SER A 799 -29.77 -32.12 5.68
CA SER A 799 -30.35 -33.02 6.67
C SER A 799 -31.87 -32.74 6.89
N GLN A 800 -32.62 -33.72 7.36
CA GLN A 800 -34.03 -33.60 7.67
C GLN A 800 -34.36 -32.46 8.65
N GLN A 801 -33.48 -32.24 9.65
CA GLN A 801 -33.65 -31.13 10.59
C GLN A 801 -33.45 -29.77 9.91
N ALA A 802 -32.42 -29.67 9.01
CA ALA A 802 -32.15 -28.47 8.25
C ALA A 802 -33.29 -28.15 7.25
N ALA A 803 -33.82 -29.17 6.57
CA ALA A 803 -34.98 -29.06 5.69
C ALA A 803 -36.23 -28.55 6.45
N SER A 804 -36.54 -29.11 7.60
CA SER A 804 -37.67 -28.68 8.42
C SER A 804 -37.58 -27.21 8.82
N ARG A 805 -36.39 -26.76 9.27
CA ARG A 805 -36.14 -25.35 9.63
C ARG A 805 -36.24 -24.42 8.40
N ALA A 806 -35.68 -24.82 7.27
CA ALA A 806 -35.73 -24.05 6.04
C ALA A 806 -37.16 -23.92 5.50
N ILE A 807 -37.94 -24.98 5.52
CA ILE A 807 -39.34 -24.98 5.09
C ILE A 807 -40.21 -24.08 6.00
N ILE A 808 -40.01 -24.12 7.32
CA ILE A 808 -40.69 -23.21 8.27
C ILE A 808 -40.38 -21.77 7.91
N ARG A 809 -39.11 -21.47 7.68
CA ARG A 809 -38.66 -20.13 7.30
C ARG A 809 -39.27 -19.67 5.97
N PHE A 810 -39.30 -20.53 4.97
CA PHE A 810 -39.97 -20.23 3.71
C PHE A 810 -41.51 -20.04 3.85
N GLN A 811 -42.13 -20.63 4.86
CA GLN A 811 -43.53 -20.40 5.20
C GLN A 811 -43.71 -19.03 5.89
N GLU A 812 -42.80 -18.68 6.82
CA GLU A 812 -42.80 -17.37 7.50
C GLU A 812 -42.55 -16.23 6.51
N ASP A 813 -41.66 -16.45 5.55
CA ASP A 813 -41.36 -15.51 4.47
C ASP A 813 -42.41 -15.48 3.36
N GLY A 814 -43.50 -16.26 3.47
CA GLY A 814 -44.61 -16.30 2.51
C GLY A 814 -44.28 -16.97 1.17
N MET A 815 -43.14 -17.63 1.04
CA MET A 815 -42.63 -18.23 -0.21
C MET A 815 -43.21 -19.62 -0.46
N VAL A 816 -43.61 -20.31 0.60
CA VAL A 816 -44.11 -21.67 0.58
C VAL A 816 -45.34 -21.76 1.48
N LYS A 817 -46.40 -22.43 1.04
CA LYS A 817 -47.62 -22.68 1.82
C LYS A 817 -47.73 -24.16 2.13
N LYS A 818 -48.05 -24.52 3.37
CA LYS A 818 -48.37 -25.89 3.75
C LYS A 818 -49.73 -26.30 3.21
N VAL A 819 -49.78 -27.36 2.44
CA VAL A 819 -51.03 -27.90 1.87
C VAL A 819 -51.63 -28.93 2.81
N LYS A 820 -50.88 -29.89 3.28
CA LYS A 820 -51.18 -30.88 4.31
C LYS A 820 -49.91 -31.35 5.01
N TYR A 821 -50.03 -32.24 5.96
CA TYR A 821 -48.87 -32.75 6.67
C TYR A 821 -47.81 -33.35 5.72
N GLY A 822 -46.61 -32.79 5.72
CA GLY A 822 -45.48 -33.19 4.88
C GLY A 822 -45.58 -32.81 3.39
N LEU A 823 -46.61 -32.03 2.96
CA LEU A 823 -46.77 -31.53 1.59
C LEU A 823 -46.85 -30.00 1.59
N TYR A 824 -46.04 -29.36 0.77
CA TYR A 824 -45.90 -27.91 0.65
C TYR A 824 -46.10 -27.48 -0.81
N LYS A 825 -46.54 -26.25 -1.00
CA LYS A 825 -46.72 -25.64 -2.32
C LYS A 825 -45.97 -24.33 -2.40
N LYS A 826 -45.24 -24.10 -3.50
CA LYS A 826 -44.64 -22.82 -3.80
C LYS A 826 -45.70 -21.74 -3.97
N VAL A 827 -45.47 -20.58 -3.40
CA VAL A 827 -46.26 -19.36 -3.61
C VAL A 827 -45.58 -18.45 -4.62
N VAL A 828 -44.26 -18.52 -4.71
CA VAL A 828 -43.42 -17.80 -5.66
C VAL A 828 -42.64 -18.79 -6.52
N SER A 829 -42.34 -18.44 -7.78
CA SER A 829 -41.56 -19.28 -8.70
C SER A 829 -40.07 -19.22 -8.42
N GLU A 830 -39.61 -18.11 -7.88
CA GLU A 830 -38.19 -17.83 -7.57
C GLU A 830 -38.09 -17.17 -6.20
N LEU A 831 -36.94 -17.36 -5.54
CA LEU A 831 -36.59 -16.62 -4.32
C LEU A 831 -36.21 -15.18 -4.68
N PRO A 832 -36.67 -14.17 -3.93
CA PRO A 832 -36.32 -12.76 -4.16
C PRO A 832 -34.84 -12.45 -4.01
#